data_eaa4df93ca6c2bf5b212dedca4be92f6
#
_entry.id   eaa4df93ca6c2bf5b212dedca4be92f6
#
_cell.length_a   1.000
_cell.length_b   1.000
_cell.length_c   1.000
_cell.angle_alpha   90.00
_cell.angle_beta   90.00
_cell.angle_gamma   90.00
#
_symmetry.space_group_name_H-M   'P 1'
#
loop_
_entity.id
_entity.type
_entity.pdbx_description
1 polymer ?
#
loop_
_entity_poly.entity_id
_entity_poly.type
_entity_poly.pdbx_seq_one_letter_code
_entity_poly.pdbx_strand_id
1 'polypeptide(L)'
;MRLSVILSCLLFAVGAVSAWGDHTMIVTQPVLVAEDGLLLGNGDLSVSVYQTRDRIVFRFGKGDVWDRRVDYSDDPKPPTIQEIAHGIGVERWKCNPYGDGEAVALNGTDNPQRMKELCRGTPPSYFRRPYPCPKPVGELALQLPSDLPGLSVRQELVLEDGLLRVVCSWPAGVEVRLACFIPPQPNVFCLKWELAGWDKNTEIGNNVPPIWFWLYRWADPTIQEFGQRFAGEFLHEGFSAFPDAAKCSPLPRPVVRVVQDRTLIEQTFHGEPTFPQGFRYLMVPYVSEGPIVNTAMTEAGEARLRIWPPVAANAGWVAVAVPSESDSGGAEAELARISALLADKPAERLAEWEGAAREDARRFWSRSAVEIADPLIEGLWYETFHARRCTTKAGKTPPGLFLPSTVLDYSHWHGDYHTNYNYQQPFYADYAANHVEIGDAYFTGMEYLLQMGRIIAEKYYGTRGVFIQLTGYPIKATDDVLGAVPMGRMAYMTGWASNQYWWRYLYTKDEQWLRDVGYPVLRDCALFYTDFMRKGDDGLYHVFPSNQGEDGFSGNPQDYTDRAQVMRHLRYCLRNAIQAAEVLAVDPDLREQWRDRLDRAAGDDGDPPPKFEGLAKHFYEASPPEFGDGAPPAGPVHDGNPEAWPGAGQWVDRWYAGQYPMIAIPNIRGGRLDPDRAFAGMKRIVERWRHPNGLIWAMAVANYGHCGAWTETLGIAAPLQEMLLQSYGGVLRVFPCWPAGVAASFTTLRAEGALLVSASWADGRVTDLKILSEVGSSCRLVAPWPEGVEVETATGQPVVLTDWAPGIVVFETDPGQEYVVRPKRGSGN
;
A
#
# COMPACT_ATOMS: atom_id res chain seq x y z
N MET A 1 9.70 -48.81 -23.59
CA MET A 1 8.69 -47.82 -24.00
C MET A 1 8.07 -47.02 -22.82
N ARG A 2 8.27 -47.42 -21.54
CA ARG A 2 7.75 -46.65 -20.38
C ARG A 2 8.78 -45.72 -19.70
N LEU A 3 10.07 -45.91 -19.99
CA LEU A 3 11.13 -45.03 -19.43
C LEU A 3 11.30 -43.73 -20.23
N SER A 4 11.03 -43.72 -21.52
CA SER A 4 11.19 -42.52 -22.36
C SER A 4 10.12 -41.45 -22.12
N VAL A 5 8.90 -41.83 -21.67
CA VAL A 5 7.82 -40.92 -21.39
C VAL A 5 8.02 -40.20 -20.05
N ILE A 6 8.65 -40.88 -19.07
CA ILE A 6 8.96 -40.28 -17.75
C ILE A 6 10.11 -39.27 -17.87
N LEU A 7 11.06 -39.49 -18.75
CA LEU A 7 12.16 -38.57 -18.99
C LEU A 7 11.72 -37.32 -19.76
N SER A 8 10.74 -37.45 -20.66
CA SER A 8 10.13 -36.25 -21.34
C SER A 8 9.28 -35.38 -20.41
N CYS A 9 8.55 -35.97 -19.48
CA CYS A 9 7.80 -35.20 -18.49
C CYS A 9 8.72 -34.51 -17.45
N LEU A 10 9.83 -35.12 -17.11
CA LEU A 10 10.84 -34.52 -16.22
C LEU A 10 11.63 -33.37 -16.90
N LEU A 11 11.88 -33.48 -18.21
CA LEU A 11 12.53 -32.43 -18.99
C LEU A 11 11.59 -31.21 -19.22
N PHE A 12 10.29 -31.43 -19.34
CA PHE A 12 9.30 -30.32 -19.40
C PHE A 12 9.11 -29.62 -18.07
N ALA A 13 9.16 -30.34 -16.94
CA ALA A 13 9.09 -29.74 -15.60
C ALA A 13 10.37 -28.96 -15.23
N VAL A 14 11.54 -29.37 -15.74
CA VAL A 14 12.82 -28.65 -15.53
C VAL A 14 12.90 -27.40 -16.44
N GLY A 15 12.29 -27.41 -17.63
CA GLY A 15 12.24 -26.27 -18.54
C GLY A 15 11.30 -25.13 -18.09
N ALA A 16 10.29 -25.42 -17.26
CA ALA A 16 9.39 -24.42 -16.71
C ALA A 16 9.93 -23.72 -15.44
N VAL A 17 10.97 -24.26 -14.81
CA VAL A 17 11.58 -23.71 -13.58
C VAL A 17 12.71 -22.72 -13.91
N SER A 18 13.19 -22.63 -15.14
CA SER A 18 14.31 -21.76 -15.51
C SER A 18 13.90 -20.39 -16.09
N ALA A 19 12.62 -20.04 -16.11
CA ALA A 19 12.13 -18.73 -16.58
C ALA A 19 12.10 -17.66 -15.48
N TRP A 20 12.35 -18.03 -14.23
CA TRP A 20 12.46 -17.09 -13.11
C TRP A 20 13.95 -16.76 -12.95
N GLY A 21 14.38 -15.66 -13.53
CA GLY A 21 15.71 -15.12 -13.28
C GLY A 21 15.93 -15.00 -11.76
N ASP A 22 17.17 -15.17 -11.31
CA ASP A 22 17.56 -15.04 -9.90
C ASP A 22 17.30 -13.60 -9.42
N HIS A 23 16.03 -13.26 -9.05
CA HIS A 23 15.69 -11.97 -8.48
C HIS A 23 16.25 -11.89 -7.06
N THR A 24 17.50 -11.49 -6.99
CA THR A 24 18.24 -11.36 -5.76
C THR A 24 18.64 -9.91 -5.55
N MET A 25 18.19 -9.34 -4.44
CA MET A 25 18.64 -8.02 -4.01
C MET A 25 19.95 -8.13 -3.25
N ILE A 26 20.97 -7.44 -3.71
CA ILE A 26 22.31 -7.47 -3.12
C ILE A 26 22.68 -6.08 -2.63
N VAL A 27 23.01 -5.98 -1.34
CA VAL A 27 23.49 -4.75 -0.70
C VAL A 27 24.88 -4.98 -0.13
N THR A 28 25.85 -4.22 -0.62
CA THR A 28 27.26 -4.28 -0.18
C THR A 28 27.74 -2.98 0.45
N GLN A 29 26.94 -1.90 0.30
CA GLN A 29 27.22 -0.63 0.95
C GLN A 29 26.55 -0.60 2.33
N PRO A 30 27.09 0.13 3.30
CA PRO A 30 26.47 0.30 4.61
C PRO A 30 25.07 0.91 4.49
N VAL A 31 24.08 0.23 5.05
CA VAL A 31 22.72 0.74 5.22
C VAL A 31 22.57 1.14 6.68
N LEU A 32 22.42 2.44 6.94
CA LEU A 32 22.55 3.01 8.27
C LEU A 32 21.21 3.32 8.95
N VAL A 33 20.12 3.25 8.21
CA VAL A 33 18.76 3.60 8.67
C VAL A 33 17.76 2.51 8.26
N ALA A 34 16.71 2.38 9.04
CA ALA A 34 15.70 1.34 8.82
C ALA A 34 14.95 1.50 7.50
N GLU A 35 14.77 2.73 7.02
CA GLU A 35 14.09 3.03 5.75
C GLU A 35 14.80 2.44 4.53
N ASP A 36 16.11 2.26 4.62
CA ASP A 36 16.96 1.73 3.55
C ASP A 36 17.19 0.22 3.68
N GLY A 37 16.80 -0.37 4.81
CA GLY A 37 17.05 -1.77 5.15
C GLY A 37 16.27 -2.75 4.27
N LEU A 38 16.91 -3.88 3.93
CA LEU A 38 16.22 -4.97 3.27
C LEU A 38 15.06 -5.48 4.13
N LEU A 39 13.93 -5.74 3.49
CA LEU A 39 12.69 -6.11 4.17
C LEU A 39 12.51 -7.63 4.21
N LEU A 40 12.09 -8.13 5.37
CA LEU A 40 11.49 -9.45 5.54
C LEU A 40 10.09 -9.28 6.13
N GLY A 41 9.17 -10.19 5.81
CA GLY A 41 7.84 -10.13 6.39
C GLY A 41 6.91 -11.21 5.89
N ASN A 42 5.76 -11.33 6.58
CA ASN A 42 4.67 -12.24 6.23
C ASN A 42 3.32 -11.50 6.03
N GLY A 43 3.41 -10.16 5.86
CA GLY A 43 2.25 -9.28 5.71
C GLY A 43 1.64 -8.78 7.01
N ASP A 44 2.06 -9.29 8.17
CA ASP A 44 1.62 -8.87 9.51
C ASP A 44 2.84 -8.42 10.35
N LEU A 45 3.84 -9.29 10.52
CA LEU A 45 5.13 -8.97 11.08
C LEU A 45 6.11 -8.63 9.96
N SER A 46 6.78 -7.49 10.04
CA SER A 46 7.84 -7.07 9.13
C SER A 46 9.12 -6.73 9.88
N VAL A 47 10.24 -6.89 9.21
CA VAL A 47 11.58 -6.57 9.75
C VAL A 47 12.37 -5.83 8.69
N SER A 48 12.94 -4.69 9.06
CA SER A 48 13.93 -3.97 8.25
C SER A 48 15.33 -4.26 8.80
N VAL A 49 16.28 -4.55 7.91
CA VAL A 49 17.64 -4.96 8.28
C VAL A 49 18.64 -3.89 7.87
N TYR A 50 19.24 -3.25 8.86
CA TYR A 50 20.24 -2.21 8.66
C TYR A 50 21.46 -2.45 9.56
N GLN A 51 22.46 -1.61 9.45
CA GLN A 51 23.69 -1.76 10.25
C GLN A 51 24.08 -0.46 10.96
N THR A 52 24.70 -0.59 12.08
CA THR A 52 25.50 0.47 12.70
C THR A 52 26.97 0.12 12.54
N ARG A 53 27.86 0.91 13.13
CA ARG A 53 29.32 0.69 13.05
C ARG A 53 29.74 -0.72 13.45
N ASP A 54 29.08 -1.29 14.46
CA ASP A 54 29.46 -2.55 15.13
C ASP A 54 28.30 -3.54 15.30
N ARG A 55 27.16 -3.31 14.62
CA ARG A 55 25.97 -4.16 14.78
C ARG A 55 25.25 -4.36 13.46
N ILE A 56 24.64 -5.53 13.31
CA ILE A 56 23.55 -5.76 12.36
C ILE A 56 22.25 -5.67 13.16
N VAL A 57 21.35 -4.79 12.73
CA VAL A 57 20.11 -4.46 13.45
C VAL A 57 18.90 -4.95 12.66
N PHE A 58 18.00 -5.63 13.33
CA PHE A 58 16.73 -6.13 12.84
C PHE A 58 15.62 -5.35 13.57
N ARG A 59 15.04 -4.37 12.87
CA ARG A 59 13.97 -3.52 13.40
C ARG A 59 12.62 -4.10 13.08
N PHE A 60 11.85 -4.40 14.12
CA PHE A 60 10.52 -4.99 14.01
C PHE A 60 9.43 -3.95 13.83
N GLY A 61 8.47 -4.28 12.96
CA GLY A 61 7.21 -3.59 12.81
C GLY A 61 6.06 -4.58 12.71
N LYS A 62 4.89 -4.22 13.24
CA LYS A 62 3.67 -5.01 13.15
C LYS A 62 2.50 -4.07 12.87
N GLY A 63 1.64 -4.43 11.92
CA GLY A 63 0.59 -3.56 11.42
C GLY A 63 -0.40 -3.07 12.49
N ASP A 64 -0.62 -3.85 13.54
CA ASP A 64 -1.56 -3.56 14.61
C ASP A 64 -0.95 -2.78 15.80
N VAL A 65 0.35 -2.47 15.78
CA VAL A 65 1.03 -1.77 16.89
C VAL A 65 0.88 -0.26 16.74
N TRP A 66 -0.18 0.26 17.34
CA TRP A 66 -0.57 1.66 17.32
C TRP A 66 -0.82 2.22 18.72
N ASP A 67 -0.40 3.43 18.97
CA ASP A 67 -0.97 4.27 20.02
C ASP A 67 -2.30 4.82 19.49
N ARG A 68 -3.39 4.27 19.99
CA ARG A 68 -4.75 4.59 19.49
C ARG A 68 -5.47 5.61 20.34
N ARG A 69 -4.75 6.33 21.19
CA ARG A 69 -5.34 7.39 22.00
C ARG A 69 -5.95 8.46 21.11
N VAL A 70 -7.12 8.91 21.49
CA VAL A 70 -7.83 10.04 20.88
C VAL A 70 -8.20 10.98 21.99
N ASP A 71 -7.73 12.22 21.93
CA ASP A 71 -8.09 13.25 22.89
C ASP A 71 -8.41 14.56 22.16
N TYR A 72 -9.66 14.92 22.15
CA TYR A 72 -10.23 16.09 21.49
C TYR A 72 -11.12 16.88 22.46
N SER A 73 -10.99 16.64 23.78
CA SER A 73 -11.81 17.25 24.81
C SER A 73 -11.79 18.79 24.77
N ASP A 74 -10.70 19.35 24.26
CA ASP A 74 -10.51 20.80 24.13
C ASP A 74 -10.89 21.33 22.72
N ASP A 75 -11.31 20.46 21.79
CA ASP A 75 -11.62 20.86 20.43
C ASP A 75 -13.03 21.43 20.31
N PRO A 76 -13.22 22.49 19.52
CA PRO A 76 -14.56 22.96 19.19
C PRO A 76 -15.30 21.90 18.37
N LYS A 77 -16.60 21.80 18.57
CA LYS A 77 -17.44 20.93 17.76
C LYS A 77 -17.34 21.34 16.28
N PRO A 78 -17.02 20.40 15.37
CA PRO A 78 -16.98 20.71 13.95
C PRO A 78 -18.36 21.17 13.45
N PRO A 79 -18.43 22.16 12.54
CA PRO A 79 -19.70 22.60 11.97
C PRO A 79 -20.29 21.52 11.05
N THR A 80 -21.62 21.48 10.98
CA THR A 80 -22.34 20.67 9.99
C THR A 80 -22.17 21.26 8.60
N ILE A 81 -22.48 20.49 7.56
CA ILE A 81 -22.41 20.99 6.17
C ILE A 81 -23.42 22.11 5.93
N GLN A 82 -24.55 22.08 6.61
CA GLN A 82 -25.59 23.14 6.56
C GLN A 82 -25.07 24.45 7.17
N GLU A 83 -24.42 24.39 8.34
CA GLU A 83 -23.81 25.56 8.98
C GLU A 83 -22.70 26.16 8.09
N ILE A 84 -21.90 25.31 7.43
CA ILE A 84 -20.88 25.74 6.47
C ILE A 84 -21.56 26.41 5.25
N ALA A 85 -22.61 25.81 4.70
CA ALA A 85 -23.34 26.36 3.57
C ALA A 85 -23.91 27.76 3.88
N HIS A 86 -24.50 27.96 5.04
CA HIS A 86 -24.95 29.27 5.49
C HIS A 86 -23.81 30.28 5.70
N GLY A 87 -22.68 29.81 6.25
CA GLY A 87 -21.51 30.65 6.51
C GLY A 87 -20.75 31.12 5.27
N ILE A 88 -20.89 30.44 4.13
CA ILE A 88 -20.25 30.84 2.85
C ILE A 88 -21.03 31.97 2.15
N GLY A 89 -22.14 32.46 2.68
CA GLY A 89 -22.86 33.59 2.09
C GLY A 89 -23.72 33.21 0.88
N VAL A 90 -24.66 32.33 1.10
CA VAL A 90 -25.52 31.70 0.11
C VAL A 90 -26.50 32.65 -0.57
N GLU A 91 -26.59 33.90 -0.14
CA GLU A 91 -27.55 34.90 -0.59
C GLU A 91 -27.61 35.16 -2.12
N ARG A 92 -26.58 34.71 -2.84
CA ARG A 92 -26.48 34.99 -4.28
C ARG A 92 -26.65 33.75 -5.16
N TRP A 93 -26.93 32.60 -4.56
CA TRP A 93 -26.99 31.38 -5.32
C TRP A 93 -28.42 30.88 -5.51
N LYS A 94 -28.91 30.97 -6.74
CA LYS A 94 -30.30 30.62 -7.08
C LYS A 94 -30.67 29.15 -6.87
N CYS A 95 -29.67 28.28 -6.72
CA CYS A 95 -29.86 26.85 -6.47
C CYS A 95 -29.51 26.45 -5.04
N ASN A 96 -29.57 27.35 -4.07
CA ASN A 96 -29.28 27.04 -2.67
C ASN A 96 -30.19 25.90 -2.15
N PRO A 97 -29.66 24.69 -1.93
CA PRO A 97 -30.46 23.55 -1.51
C PRO A 97 -30.95 23.65 -0.07
N TYR A 98 -30.45 24.60 0.70
CA TYR A 98 -30.74 24.77 2.12
C TYR A 98 -31.68 25.97 2.41
N GLY A 99 -32.21 26.62 1.36
CA GLY A 99 -33.14 27.72 1.45
C GLY A 99 -32.51 29.11 1.59
N ASP A 100 -33.33 30.16 1.52
CA ASP A 100 -32.91 31.57 1.61
C ASP A 100 -32.66 32.05 3.05
N GLY A 101 -32.02 31.22 3.88
CA GLY A 101 -31.62 31.61 5.23
C GLY A 101 -30.64 32.78 5.21
N GLU A 102 -30.82 33.75 6.12
CA GLU A 102 -29.81 34.79 6.34
C GLU A 102 -28.45 34.13 6.55
N ALA A 103 -27.43 34.58 5.82
CA ALA A 103 -26.05 34.18 6.04
C ALA A 103 -25.69 34.41 7.51
N VAL A 104 -25.70 33.34 8.29
CA VAL A 104 -25.20 33.42 9.65
C VAL A 104 -23.70 33.71 9.53
N ALA A 105 -23.35 34.98 9.71
CA ALA A 105 -21.96 35.34 9.90
C ALA A 105 -21.44 34.45 11.02
N LEU A 106 -20.60 33.45 10.64
CA LEU A 106 -19.87 32.65 11.63
C LEU A 106 -19.10 33.70 12.45
N ASN A 107 -19.57 33.98 13.66
CA ASN A 107 -19.13 35.09 14.47
C ASN A 107 -17.61 35.25 14.49
N GLY A 108 -17.12 36.32 13.90
CA GLY A 108 -15.68 36.62 13.80
C GLY A 108 -14.99 36.08 12.53
N THR A 109 -15.72 35.88 11.46
CA THR A 109 -15.21 35.33 10.18
C THR A 109 -14.68 36.38 9.20
N ASP A 110 -14.47 37.62 9.62
CA ASP A 110 -13.58 38.53 8.90
C ASP A 110 -12.12 38.00 8.84
N ASN A 111 -11.84 36.82 9.46
CA ASN A 111 -10.58 36.15 9.39
C ASN A 111 -10.66 34.93 8.46
N PRO A 112 -10.16 35.04 7.20
CA PRO A 112 -10.16 33.95 6.23
C PRO A 112 -9.49 32.67 6.76
N GLN A 113 -8.48 32.80 7.62
CA GLN A 113 -7.76 31.67 8.20
C GLN A 113 -8.66 30.87 9.16
N ARG A 114 -9.45 31.53 9.96
CA ARG A 114 -10.40 30.87 10.89
C ARG A 114 -11.52 30.17 10.13
N MET A 115 -12.01 30.74 9.03
CA MET A 115 -12.94 30.09 8.14
C MET A 115 -12.34 28.82 7.52
N LYS A 116 -11.12 28.93 7.04
CA LYS A 116 -10.36 27.81 6.50
C LYS A 116 -10.28 26.66 7.51
N GLU A 117 -9.93 26.95 8.74
CA GLU A 117 -9.80 25.96 9.83
C GLU A 117 -11.15 25.31 10.18
N LEU A 118 -12.20 26.09 10.37
CA LEU A 118 -13.55 25.60 10.69
C LEU A 118 -14.13 24.74 9.57
N CYS A 119 -13.93 25.16 8.32
CA CYS A 119 -14.48 24.49 7.16
C CYS A 119 -13.67 23.26 6.73
N ARG A 120 -12.39 23.21 7.07
CA ARG A 120 -11.51 22.04 6.80
C ARG A 120 -11.97 20.80 7.55
N GLY A 121 -12.65 20.96 8.68
CA GLY A 121 -13.04 19.84 9.53
C GLY A 121 -11.84 19.11 10.16
N THR A 122 -10.68 19.78 10.27
CA THR A 122 -9.52 19.27 10.98
C THR A 122 -9.54 19.78 12.40
N PRO A 123 -9.63 18.91 13.40
CA PRO A 123 -9.65 19.34 14.79
C PRO A 123 -8.30 19.93 15.20
N PRO A 124 -8.27 20.99 16.03
CA PRO A 124 -7.01 21.55 16.54
C PRO A 124 -6.10 20.54 17.25
N SER A 125 -6.67 19.53 17.92
CA SER A 125 -5.92 18.44 18.57
C SER A 125 -5.04 17.66 17.59
N TYR A 126 -5.45 17.53 16.33
CA TYR A 126 -4.63 16.88 15.30
C TYR A 126 -3.25 17.51 15.16
N PHE A 127 -3.13 18.81 15.27
CA PHE A 127 -1.84 19.52 15.20
C PHE A 127 -1.15 19.68 16.55
N ARG A 128 -1.83 19.33 17.65
CA ARG A 128 -1.35 19.59 19.00
C ARG A 128 -0.88 18.33 19.72
N ARG A 129 -1.33 17.16 19.29
CA ARG A 129 -1.07 15.88 19.93
C ARG A 129 -0.44 14.91 18.95
N PRO A 130 0.52 14.07 19.38
CA PRO A 130 1.26 13.17 18.46
C PRO A 130 0.56 11.85 18.23
N TYR A 131 -0.63 11.66 18.72
CA TYR A 131 -1.41 10.45 18.60
C TYR A 131 -2.83 10.73 18.11
N PRO A 132 -3.53 9.75 17.49
CA PRO A 132 -3.07 8.37 17.27
C PRO A 132 -1.90 8.27 16.29
N CYS A 133 -1.03 7.25 16.45
CA CYS A 133 0.05 6.99 15.49
C CYS A 133 0.59 5.55 15.61
N PRO A 134 1.18 4.98 14.54
CA PRO A 134 1.85 3.69 14.62
C PRO A 134 3.11 3.81 15.49
N LYS A 135 3.53 2.69 16.09
CA LYS A 135 4.69 2.64 16.97
C LYS A 135 5.68 1.56 16.53
N PRO A 136 6.99 1.83 16.66
CA PRO A 136 7.98 0.77 16.47
C PRO A 136 7.81 -0.32 17.53
N VAL A 137 8.02 -1.57 17.12
CA VAL A 137 7.98 -2.71 18.06
C VAL A 137 9.24 -2.77 18.91
N GLY A 138 10.41 -2.66 18.30
CA GLY A 138 11.72 -2.78 18.96
C GLY A 138 12.75 -3.37 18.02
N GLU A 139 13.90 -3.78 18.56
CA GLU A 139 15.01 -4.24 17.74
C GLU A 139 15.71 -5.46 18.34
N LEU A 140 16.15 -6.36 17.46
CA LEU A 140 17.18 -7.34 17.73
C LEU A 140 18.47 -6.86 17.07
N ALA A 141 19.55 -6.74 17.82
CA ALA A 141 20.85 -6.34 17.27
C ALA A 141 21.89 -7.42 17.53
N LEU A 142 22.56 -7.89 16.49
CA LEU A 142 23.75 -8.72 16.60
C LEU A 142 24.96 -7.80 16.83
N GLN A 143 25.60 -7.91 17.97
CA GLN A 143 26.86 -7.26 18.23
C GLN A 143 27.99 -8.02 17.56
N LEU A 144 28.74 -7.33 16.72
CA LEU A 144 29.90 -7.84 16.00
C LEU A 144 31.20 -7.60 16.78
N PRO A 145 32.26 -8.36 16.49
CA PRO A 145 33.59 -8.08 17.07
C PRO A 145 34.04 -6.66 16.74
N SER A 146 34.20 -5.82 17.77
CA SER A 146 34.59 -4.40 17.61
C SER A 146 36.09 -4.19 17.40
N ASP A 147 36.89 -5.16 17.82
CA ASP A 147 38.35 -5.06 17.84
C ASP A 147 39.02 -5.51 16.53
N LEU A 148 38.24 -6.02 15.59
CA LEU A 148 38.69 -6.42 14.26
C LEU A 148 38.50 -5.30 13.24
N PRO A 149 39.55 -4.76 12.63
CA PRO A 149 39.40 -3.74 11.59
C PRO A 149 38.99 -4.33 10.25
N GLY A 150 38.39 -3.51 9.39
CA GLY A 150 38.12 -3.87 8.00
C GLY A 150 36.87 -4.72 7.79
N LEU A 151 35.84 -4.51 8.59
CA LEU A 151 34.52 -5.16 8.40
C LEU A 151 33.97 -4.87 7.00
N SER A 152 33.59 -5.93 6.30
CA SER A 152 32.78 -5.90 5.08
C SER A 152 31.47 -6.63 5.35
N VAL A 153 30.35 -6.04 4.93
CA VAL A 153 29.02 -6.63 5.07
C VAL A 153 28.41 -6.81 3.70
N ARG A 154 27.93 -8.02 3.41
CA ARG A 154 27.13 -8.33 2.23
C ARG A 154 25.79 -8.88 2.67
N GLN A 155 24.71 -8.24 2.22
CA GLN A 155 23.35 -8.71 2.41
C GLN A 155 22.82 -9.21 1.07
N GLU A 156 22.16 -10.36 1.07
CA GLU A 156 21.63 -11.02 -0.13
C GLU A 156 20.23 -11.54 0.18
N LEU A 157 19.21 -10.93 -0.41
CA LEU A 157 17.82 -11.32 -0.28
C LEU A 157 17.36 -11.99 -1.57
N VAL A 158 17.13 -13.30 -1.51
CA VAL A 158 16.58 -14.10 -2.60
C VAL A 158 15.05 -14.00 -2.52
N LEU A 159 14.43 -13.25 -3.44
CA LEU A 159 13.00 -12.95 -3.37
C LEU A 159 12.15 -14.21 -3.49
N GLU A 160 12.52 -15.11 -4.39
CA GLU A 160 11.82 -16.38 -4.61
C GLU A 160 11.80 -17.28 -3.36
N ASP A 161 12.86 -17.25 -2.57
CA ASP A 161 12.99 -18.03 -1.34
C ASP A 161 12.46 -17.27 -0.09
N GLY A 162 12.30 -15.95 -0.17
CA GLY A 162 11.96 -15.12 1.00
C GLY A 162 13.02 -15.18 2.11
N LEU A 163 14.27 -15.45 1.74
CA LEU A 163 15.39 -15.67 2.64
C LEU A 163 16.43 -14.57 2.49
N LEU A 164 16.81 -13.94 3.59
CA LEU A 164 17.91 -12.99 3.67
C LEU A 164 19.15 -13.66 4.24
N ARG A 165 20.27 -13.59 3.50
CA ARG A 165 21.59 -13.94 3.96
C ARG A 165 22.40 -12.68 4.26
N VAL A 166 23.10 -12.66 5.39
CA VAL A 166 24.04 -11.60 5.74
C VAL A 166 25.38 -12.23 6.02
N VAL A 167 26.41 -11.75 5.35
CA VAL A 167 27.80 -12.18 5.58
C VAL A 167 28.61 -10.97 6.03
N CYS A 168 29.11 -11.04 7.26
CA CYS A 168 30.06 -10.10 7.81
C CYS A 168 31.44 -10.76 7.77
N SER A 169 32.41 -10.15 7.09
CA SER A 169 33.75 -10.71 6.92
C SER A 169 34.83 -9.69 7.26
N TRP A 170 35.94 -10.21 7.78
CA TRP A 170 37.12 -9.41 8.14
C TRP A 170 38.36 -9.96 7.43
N PRO A 171 39.36 -9.12 7.15
CA PRO A 171 40.63 -9.54 6.53
C PRO A 171 41.38 -10.62 7.31
N ALA A 172 41.12 -10.76 8.61
CA ALA A 172 41.69 -11.82 9.48
C ALA A 172 41.11 -13.21 9.19
N GLY A 173 40.21 -13.35 8.22
CA GLY A 173 39.57 -14.63 7.87
C GLY A 173 38.39 -15.00 8.82
N VAL A 174 37.97 -14.09 9.64
CA VAL A 174 36.76 -14.26 10.49
C VAL A 174 35.53 -13.94 9.67
N GLU A 175 34.50 -14.77 9.78
CA GLU A 175 33.21 -14.54 9.16
C GLU A 175 32.05 -14.84 10.10
N VAL A 176 31.02 -13.99 10.08
CA VAL A 176 29.70 -14.24 10.67
C VAL A 176 28.71 -14.34 9.54
N ARG A 177 28.04 -15.48 9.44
CA ARG A 177 27.02 -15.74 8.44
C ARG A 177 25.66 -15.84 9.10
N LEU A 178 24.67 -15.13 8.56
CA LEU A 178 23.30 -15.17 9.04
C LEU A 178 22.38 -15.66 7.92
N ALA A 179 21.34 -16.40 8.32
CA ALA A 179 20.20 -16.75 7.46
C ALA A 179 18.92 -16.38 8.20
N CYS A 180 18.16 -15.42 7.64
CA CYS A 180 17.02 -14.80 8.29
C CYS A 180 15.75 -15.04 7.46
N PHE A 181 14.65 -15.35 8.14
CA PHE A 181 13.33 -15.56 7.51
C PHE A 181 12.18 -15.33 8.49
N ILE A 182 10.96 -15.16 7.96
CA ILE A 182 9.72 -15.10 8.71
C ILE A 182 8.75 -16.10 8.06
N PRO A 183 8.24 -17.10 8.81
CA PRO A 183 7.23 -18.01 8.28
C PRO A 183 5.90 -17.28 8.03
N PRO A 184 5.01 -17.82 7.16
CA PRO A 184 3.69 -17.24 6.95
C PRO A 184 2.82 -17.23 8.22
N GLN A 185 3.10 -18.14 9.15
CA GLN A 185 2.56 -18.30 10.50
C GLN A 185 3.56 -19.13 11.33
N PRO A 186 3.75 -18.83 12.63
CA PRO A 186 3.28 -17.67 13.40
C PRO A 186 4.13 -16.40 13.13
N ASN A 187 3.79 -15.29 13.79
CA ASN A 187 4.57 -14.04 13.76
C ASN A 187 5.87 -14.19 14.56
N VAL A 188 6.85 -14.86 13.95
CA VAL A 188 8.16 -15.12 14.52
C VAL A 188 9.24 -14.82 13.50
N PHE A 189 10.13 -13.91 13.84
CA PHE A 189 11.37 -13.71 13.09
C PHE A 189 12.39 -14.78 13.50
N CYS A 190 12.98 -15.47 12.55
CA CYS A 190 13.96 -16.53 12.75
C CYS A 190 15.31 -16.12 12.14
N LEU A 191 16.36 -16.32 12.89
CA LEU A 191 17.75 -16.06 12.49
C LEU A 191 18.62 -17.27 12.86
N LYS A 192 19.30 -17.86 11.88
CA LYS A 192 20.37 -18.82 12.07
C LYS A 192 21.70 -18.09 11.91
N TRP A 193 22.67 -18.40 12.73
CA TRP A 193 23.99 -17.80 12.69
C TRP A 193 25.11 -18.85 12.70
N GLU A 194 26.20 -18.54 12.04
CA GLU A 194 27.43 -19.32 12.01
C GLU A 194 28.63 -18.38 12.11
N LEU A 195 29.63 -18.76 12.92
CA LEU A 195 30.89 -18.07 13.10
C LEU A 195 32.03 -18.96 12.60
N ALA A 196 32.74 -18.48 11.58
CA ALA A 196 33.88 -19.18 10.99
C ALA A 196 35.18 -18.37 11.23
N GLY A 197 36.30 -19.06 11.23
CA GLY A 197 37.63 -18.43 11.31
C GLY A 197 37.99 -17.78 12.66
N TRP A 198 37.16 -17.89 13.68
CA TRP A 198 37.43 -17.36 15.00
C TRP A 198 38.37 -18.29 15.78
N ASP A 199 39.56 -17.79 16.15
CA ASP A 199 40.46 -18.54 17.00
C ASP A 199 40.09 -18.37 18.49
N LYS A 200 39.58 -19.42 19.09
CA LYS A 200 39.20 -19.48 20.52
C LYS A 200 40.38 -19.33 21.49
N ASN A 201 41.62 -19.40 21.00
CA ASN A 201 42.84 -19.33 21.83
C ASN A 201 43.47 -17.92 21.80
N THR A 202 42.87 -16.94 21.11
CA THR A 202 43.34 -15.57 21.17
C THR A 202 43.08 -14.96 22.53
N GLU A 203 44.04 -14.17 23.06
CA GLU A 203 44.05 -13.60 24.40
C GLU A 203 42.92 -12.60 24.73
N ILE A 204 42.02 -12.33 23.82
CA ILE A 204 40.89 -11.46 24.02
C ILE A 204 39.83 -12.18 24.86
N GLY A 205 40.03 -12.17 26.15
CA GLY A 205 39.06 -12.52 27.17
C GLY A 205 38.50 -13.94 27.09
N ASN A 206 39.15 -14.90 27.71
CA ASN A 206 38.80 -16.34 27.73
C ASN A 206 37.38 -16.72 28.18
N ASN A 207 36.42 -15.75 28.32
CA ASN A 207 35.08 -16.00 28.82
C ASN A 207 33.95 -15.20 28.13
N VAL A 208 34.23 -14.47 27.07
CA VAL A 208 33.20 -13.68 26.37
C VAL A 208 33.04 -14.24 24.95
N PRO A 209 31.84 -14.61 24.51
CA PRO A 209 31.60 -14.98 23.11
C PRO A 209 31.91 -13.79 22.20
N PRO A 210 32.48 -14.03 21.00
CA PRO A 210 32.85 -12.95 20.07
C PRO A 210 31.66 -12.20 19.51
N ILE A 211 30.49 -12.80 19.59
CA ILE A 211 29.22 -12.23 19.19
C ILE A 211 28.17 -12.44 20.27
N TRP A 212 27.23 -11.53 20.38
CA TRP A 212 26.03 -11.67 21.21
C TRP A 212 24.89 -10.86 20.64
N PHE A 213 23.67 -11.08 21.13
CA PHE A 213 22.49 -10.36 20.66
C PHE A 213 21.92 -9.49 21.76
N TRP A 214 21.38 -8.35 21.33
CA TRP A 214 20.57 -7.48 22.12
C TRP A 214 19.14 -7.51 21.60
N LEU A 215 18.17 -7.84 22.44
CA LEU A 215 16.76 -7.58 22.18
C LEU A 215 16.34 -6.42 23.07
N TYR A 216 15.81 -5.38 22.47
CA TYR A 216 15.48 -4.20 23.24
C TYR A 216 14.30 -3.40 22.67
N ARG A 217 13.63 -2.70 23.57
CA ARG A 217 12.63 -1.67 23.30
C ARG A 217 12.96 -0.46 24.16
N TRP A 218 13.09 0.69 23.53
CA TRP A 218 13.29 1.96 24.21
C TRP A 218 11.96 2.52 24.71
N ALA A 219 11.98 3.40 25.70
CA ALA A 219 10.82 4.18 26.09
C ALA A 219 10.51 5.22 25.01
N ASP A 220 9.22 5.48 24.78
CA ASP A 220 8.86 6.62 23.94
C ASP A 220 9.52 7.88 24.48
N PRO A 221 10.20 8.69 23.66
CA PRO A 221 10.73 9.97 24.08
C PRO A 221 9.57 10.91 24.45
N THR A 222 9.81 11.88 25.29
CA THR A 222 8.88 13.01 25.39
C THR A 222 8.81 13.74 24.05
N ILE A 223 7.70 14.42 23.78
CA ILE A 223 7.55 15.15 22.53
C ILE A 223 8.61 16.24 22.37
N GLN A 224 9.03 16.85 23.49
CA GLN A 224 10.11 17.82 23.48
C GLN A 224 11.44 17.18 23.09
N GLU A 225 11.79 16.02 23.62
CA GLU A 225 13.01 15.27 23.27
C GLU A 225 12.97 14.82 21.80
N PHE A 226 11.80 14.34 21.33
CA PHE A 226 11.59 13.98 19.94
C PHE A 226 11.79 15.19 19.03
N GLY A 227 11.15 16.33 19.32
CA GLY A 227 11.30 17.56 18.57
C GLY A 227 12.75 18.09 18.56
N GLN A 228 13.49 17.96 19.66
CA GLN A 228 14.91 18.33 19.71
C GLN A 228 15.80 17.42 18.87
N ARG A 229 15.54 16.10 18.87
CA ARG A 229 16.28 15.12 18.08
C ARG A 229 16.14 15.33 16.57
N PHE A 230 14.97 15.79 16.15
CA PHE A 230 14.65 16.02 14.73
C PHE A 230 14.63 17.51 14.35
N ALA A 231 14.97 18.42 15.29
CA ALA A 231 15.08 19.85 15.01
C ALA A 231 16.19 20.11 13.98
N GLY A 232 15.81 20.46 12.77
CA GLY A 232 16.70 20.73 11.64
C GLY A 232 16.55 19.78 10.47
N GLU A 233 16.00 18.59 10.67
CA GLU A 233 15.72 17.64 9.57
C GLU A 233 14.26 17.68 9.15
N PHE A 234 13.37 18.21 9.98
CA PHE A 234 11.99 17.93 9.90
C PHE A 234 11.14 18.96 10.57
N LEU A 235 10.52 19.79 9.87
CA LEU A 235 9.35 20.40 10.47
C LEU A 235 8.36 20.79 9.38
N HIS A 236 7.53 19.84 8.99
CA HIS A 236 6.22 20.20 8.50
C HIS A 236 5.59 21.13 9.53
N GLU A 237 5.00 22.24 9.11
CA GLU A 237 4.52 23.34 9.96
C GLU A 237 3.67 22.92 11.17
N GLY A 238 3.13 21.68 11.19
CA GLY A 238 2.37 21.12 12.30
C GLY A 238 3.17 20.36 13.38
N PHE A 239 4.43 19.99 13.13
CA PHE A 239 5.20 19.15 14.06
C PHE A 239 6.19 19.91 14.94
N SER A 240 6.55 21.13 14.60
CA SER A 240 7.57 21.91 15.32
C SER A 240 7.16 22.37 16.70
N ALA A 241 5.88 22.34 16.99
CA ALA A 241 5.37 22.75 18.26
C ALA A 241 4.03 22.06 18.53
N PHE A 242 4.07 20.82 18.98
CA PHE A 242 2.91 20.35 19.72
C PHE A 242 2.74 21.26 20.96
N PRO A 243 1.90 22.29 20.90
CA PRO A 243 1.79 23.25 22.00
C PRO A 243 1.29 22.60 23.28
N ASP A 244 0.69 21.42 23.16
CA ASP A 244 0.22 20.61 24.27
C ASP A 244 1.20 19.49 24.66
N ALA A 245 2.46 19.55 24.22
CA ALA A 245 3.48 18.54 24.51
C ALA A 245 3.56 18.20 26.02
N ALA A 246 3.40 19.20 26.89
CA ALA A 246 3.37 18.98 28.33
C ALA A 246 2.15 18.18 28.84
N LYS A 247 1.05 18.15 28.05
CA LYS A 247 -0.16 17.40 28.37
C LYS A 247 -0.14 15.98 27.76
N CYS A 248 0.77 15.72 26.85
CA CYS A 248 0.88 14.45 26.14
C CYS A 248 1.87 13.53 26.84
N SER A 249 1.35 12.64 27.68
CA SER A 249 2.20 11.60 28.29
C SER A 249 2.71 10.61 27.24
N PRO A 250 4.00 10.23 27.26
CA PRO A 250 4.49 9.12 26.47
C PRO A 250 3.80 7.81 26.85
N LEU A 251 4.01 6.75 26.07
CA LEU A 251 3.55 5.42 26.45
C LEU A 251 4.20 4.99 27.78
N PRO A 252 3.55 4.07 28.54
CA PRO A 252 4.21 3.42 29.66
C PRO A 252 5.56 2.85 29.23
N ARG A 253 6.54 2.92 30.11
CA ARG A 253 7.87 2.36 29.81
C ARG A 253 7.78 0.87 29.55
N PRO A 254 8.54 0.34 28.58
CA PRO A 254 8.61 -1.11 28.37
C PRO A 254 9.22 -1.77 29.61
N VAL A 255 8.77 -2.99 29.90
CA VAL A 255 9.23 -3.76 31.06
C VAL A 255 9.76 -5.12 30.67
N VAL A 256 10.74 -5.61 31.43
CA VAL A 256 11.15 -7.01 31.36
C VAL A 256 10.30 -7.83 32.31
N ARG A 257 9.69 -8.90 31.80
CA ARG A 257 8.89 -9.85 32.58
C ARG A 257 9.42 -11.25 32.44
N VAL A 258 9.05 -12.09 33.41
CA VAL A 258 9.21 -13.54 33.32
C VAL A 258 7.80 -14.16 33.32
N VAL A 259 7.46 -14.85 32.22
CA VAL A 259 6.19 -15.51 32.04
C VAL A 259 6.48 -16.96 31.64
N GLN A 260 5.96 -17.93 32.40
CA GLN A 260 6.16 -19.36 32.09
C GLN A 260 7.68 -19.70 31.92
N ASP A 261 8.53 -19.23 32.82
CA ASP A 261 9.98 -19.41 32.80
C ASP A 261 10.73 -18.74 31.62
N ARG A 262 10.04 -17.84 30.85
CA ARG A 262 10.64 -17.09 29.76
C ARG A 262 10.80 -15.63 30.11
N THR A 263 11.99 -15.12 29.89
CA THR A 263 12.27 -13.69 30.00
C THR A 263 11.91 -13.02 28.68
N LEU A 264 11.06 -12.00 28.76
CA LEU A 264 10.54 -11.26 27.60
C LEU A 264 10.45 -9.76 27.89
N ILE A 265 10.26 -8.98 26.83
CA ILE A 265 9.95 -7.55 26.92
C ILE A 265 8.47 -7.37 26.65
N GLU A 266 7.77 -6.62 27.48
CA GLU A 266 6.39 -6.21 27.31
C GLU A 266 6.30 -4.70 27.12
N GLN A 267 5.57 -4.27 26.12
CA GLN A 267 5.14 -2.90 25.93
C GLN A 267 3.62 -2.82 26.09
N THR A 268 3.17 -1.97 27.00
CA THR A 268 1.76 -1.67 27.22
C THR A 268 1.42 -0.29 26.71
N PHE A 269 0.15 -0.10 26.37
CA PHE A 269 -0.41 1.15 25.85
C PHE A 269 -1.51 1.64 26.81
N HIS A 270 -1.87 2.90 26.70
CA HIS A 270 -3.00 3.45 27.45
C HIS A 270 -4.32 2.83 26.97
N GLY A 271 -5.30 2.76 27.88
CA GLY A 271 -6.64 2.31 27.53
C GLY A 271 -7.31 3.26 26.52
N GLU A 272 -8.07 2.69 25.58
CA GLU A 272 -8.77 3.40 24.52
C GLU A 272 -9.99 2.54 24.05
N PRO A 273 -10.92 3.10 23.23
CA PRO A 273 -12.19 2.39 22.94
C PRO A 273 -12.05 0.99 22.35
N THR A 274 -11.00 0.70 21.55
CA THR A 274 -10.77 -0.62 20.97
C THR A 274 -10.22 -1.60 22.00
N PHE A 275 -9.34 -1.12 22.86
CA PHE A 275 -8.69 -1.87 23.94
C PHE A 275 -8.83 -1.13 25.27
N PRO A 276 -9.97 -1.25 25.97
CA PRO A 276 -10.22 -0.49 27.20
C PRO A 276 -9.22 -0.75 28.33
N GLN A 277 -8.59 -1.92 28.34
CA GLN A 277 -7.54 -2.29 29.30
C GLN A 277 -6.12 -1.91 28.82
N GLY A 278 -6.02 -1.24 27.67
CA GLY A 278 -4.79 -0.98 26.98
C GLY A 278 -4.39 -2.11 26.03
N PHE A 279 -3.91 -1.72 24.85
CA PHE A 279 -3.24 -2.64 23.96
C PHE A 279 -1.87 -3.03 24.54
N ARG A 280 -1.38 -4.21 24.20
CA ARG A 280 0.01 -4.61 24.50
C ARG A 280 0.53 -5.57 23.44
N TYR A 281 1.85 -5.63 23.37
CA TYR A 281 2.57 -6.69 22.66
C TYR A 281 3.77 -7.17 23.48
N LEU A 282 4.26 -8.34 23.10
CA LEU A 282 5.41 -8.98 23.73
C LEU A 282 6.52 -9.16 22.69
N MET A 283 7.78 -9.04 23.11
CA MET A 283 8.95 -9.47 22.34
C MET A 283 9.58 -10.65 23.08
N VAL A 284 9.47 -11.84 22.52
CA VAL A 284 9.81 -13.08 23.20
C VAL A 284 10.96 -13.78 22.47
N PRO A 285 12.16 -13.75 23.04
CA PRO A 285 13.30 -14.46 22.45
C PRO A 285 13.27 -15.95 22.77
N TYR A 286 13.62 -16.76 21.77
CA TYR A 286 13.93 -18.17 21.84
C TYR A 286 15.32 -18.37 21.28
N VAL A 287 16.11 -19.25 21.87
CA VAL A 287 17.50 -19.46 21.51
C VAL A 287 17.88 -20.93 21.47
N SER A 288 18.83 -21.31 20.67
CA SER A 288 19.33 -22.68 20.61
C SER A 288 20.02 -23.11 21.92
N GLU A 289 20.90 -22.24 22.41
CA GLU A 289 21.67 -22.44 23.62
C GLU A 289 22.08 -21.08 24.20
N GLY A 290 22.40 -21.07 25.50
CA GLY A 290 22.93 -19.90 26.21
C GLY A 290 21.90 -19.14 27.03
N PRO A 291 22.37 -18.37 28.00
CA PRO A 291 21.51 -17.61 28.89
C PRO A 291 20.94 -16.36 28.20
N ILE A 292 19.71 -16.02 28.54
CA ILE A 292 19.09 -14.71 28.32
C ILE A 292 19.18 -13.93 29.63
N VAL A 293 19.91 -12.83 29.62
CA VAL A 293 20.17 -12.03 30.79
C VAL A 293 19.43 -10.70 30.72
N ASN A 294 18.64 -10.41 31.74
CA ASN A 294 18.10 -9.09 31.92
C ASN A 294 19.25 -8.13 32.29
N THR A 295 19.53 -7.15 31.45
CA THR A 295 20.52 -6.13 31.70
C THR A 295 19.88 -4.85 32.21
N ALA A 296 18.94 -4.93 33.11
CA ALA A 296 18.28 -3.82 33.79
C ALA A 296 17.91 -2.60 32.91
N MET A 297 16.85 -1.92 33.26
CA MET A 297 16.46 -0.64 32.67
C MET A 297 17.62 0.33 32.75
N THR A 298 18.05 0.88 31.61
CA THR A 298 18.96 2.03 31.60
C THR A 298 18.27 3.26 32.21
N GLU A 299 19.00 4.27 32.60
CA GLU A 299 18.41 5.55 33.05
C GLU A 299 17.46 6.15 32.01
N ALA A 300 17.66 5.84 30.72
CA ALA A 300 16.78 6.24 29.62
C ALA A 300 15.46 5.46 29.55
N GLY A 301 15.22 4.48 30.41
CA GLY A 301 13.95 3.72 30.46
C GLY A 301 13.82 2.64 29.39
N GLU A 302 14.91 2.14 28.86
CA GLU A 302 14.97 1.05 27.88
C GLU A 302 14.88 -0.32 28.58
N ALA A 303 14.01 -1.22 28.07
CA ALA A 303 14.02 -2.63 28.44
C ALA A 303 14.96 -3.39 27.50
N ARG A 304 15.95 -4.09 28.06
CA ARG A 304 17.00 -4.74 27.30
C ARG A 304 17.30 -6.15 27.82
N LEU A 305 17.35 -7.09 26.87
CA LEU A 305 17.81 -8.47 27.12
C LEU A 305 19.09 -8.72 26.33
N ARG A 306 20.05 -9.36 26.94
CA ARG A 306 21.26 -9.84 26.30
C ARG A 306 21.18 -11.36 26.12
N ILE A 307 21.42 -11.82 24.92
CA ILE A 307 21.51 -13.24 24.57
C ILE A 307 22.99 -13.56 24.38
N TRP A 308 23.49 -14.44 25.21
CA TRP A 308 24.89 -14.88 25.20
C TRP A 308 25.00 -16.29 24.61
N PRO A 309 25.45 -16.45 23.37
CA PRO A 309 25.81 -17.78 22.88
C PRO A 309 26.93 -18.37 23.78
N PRO A 310 26.98 -19.69 23.96
CA PRO A 310 28.12 -20.32 24.64
C PRO A 310 29.44 -19.97 23.95
N VAL A 311 30.48 -19.67 24.73
CA VAL A 311 31.83 -19.31 24.20
C VAL A 311 32.35 -20.36 23.21
N ALA A 312 32.00 -21.63 23.41
CA ALA A 312 32.37 -22.72 22.51
C ALA A 312 31.51 -22.87 21.26
N ALA A 313 30.36 -22.21 21.23
CA ALA A 313 29.46 -22.32 20.07
C ALA A 313 30.01 -21.52 18.89
N ASN A 314 29.94 -22.13 17.71
CA ASN A 314 30.25 -21.49 16.45
C ASN A 314 29.06 -21.47 15.48
N ALA A 315 27.91 -21.93 15.93
CA ALA A 315 26.63 -21.85 15.24
C ALA A 315 25.45 -21.92 16.21
N GLY A 316 24.32 -21.41 15.81
CA GLY A 316 23.10 -21.47 16.59
C GLY A 316 21.96 -20.73 15.89
N TRP A 317 20.88 -20.50 16.65
CA TRP A 317 19.75 -19.74 16.17
C TRP A 317 19.15 -18.88 17.26
N VAL A 318 18.51 -17.81 16.83
CA VAL A 318 17.66 -16.92 17.65
C VAL A 318 16.32 -16.76 16.92
N ALA A 319 15.22 -16.89 17.63
CA ALA A 319 13.91 -16.54 17.12
C ALA A 319 13.26 -15.51 18.05
N VAL A 320 12.56 -14.52 17.46
CA VAL A 320 11.84 -13.50 18.23
C VAL A 320 10.39 -13.54 17.81
N ALA A 321 9.52 -13.93 18.72
CA ALA A 321 8.08 -13.86 18.54
C ALA A 321 7.54 -12.49 18.99
N VAL A 322 6.52 -12.01 18.27
CA VAL A 322 5.84 -10.72 18.55
C VAL A 322 4.32 -10.92 18.66
N PRO A 323 3.86 -11.62 19.71
CA PRO A 323 2.42 -11.71 20.01
C PRO A 323 1.86 -10.36 20.46
N SER A 324 0.60 -10.08 20.09
CA SER A 324 -0.11 -8.86 20.45
C SER A 324 -1.56 -9.14 20.89
N GLU A 325 -2.21 -8.14 21.47
CA GLU A 325 -3.62 -8.26 21.87
C GLU A 325 -4.59 -8.40 20.68
N SER A 326 -4.16 -8.11 19.45
CA SER A 326 -4.96 -8.36 18.24
C SER A 326 -4.86 -9.81 17.75
N ASP A 327 -3.95 -10.62 18.28
CA ASP A 327 -3.86 -12.03 17.92
C ASP A 327 -5.02 -12.83 18.56
N SER A 328 -5.38 -13.96 17.98
CA SER A 328 -6.50 -14.77 18.44
C SER A 328 -6.30 -15.22 19.89
N GLY A 329 -7.17 -14.77 20.78
CA GLY A 329 -7.09 -15.03 22.23
C GLY A 329 -6.15 -14.08 22.98
N GLY A 330 -5.57 -13.07 22.29
CA GLY A 330 -4.68 -12.07 22.85
C GLY A 330 -3.22 -12.51 22.97
N ALA A 331 -2.36 -11.59 23.42
CA ALA A 331 -0.91 -11.77 23.46
C ALA A 331 -0.45 -13.00 24.26
N GLU A 332 -1.08 -13.27 25.40
CA GLU A 332 -0.71 -14.41 26.26
C GLU A 332 -1.09 -15.77 25.64
N ALA A 333 -2.23 -15.85 24.98
CA ALA A 333 -2.66 -17.09 24.30
C ALA A 333 -1.73 -17.40 23.11
N GLU A 334 -1.37 -16.38 22.35
CA GLU A 334 -0.45 -16.55 21.23
C GLU A 334 0.97 -16.89 21.71
N LEU A 335 1.43 -16.28 22.81
CA LEU A 335 2.68 -16.67 23.47
C LEU A 335 2.66 -18.15 23.85
N ALA A 336 1.59 -18.62 24.51
CA ALA A 336 1.45 -20.02 24.91
C ALA A 336 1.46 -20.96 23.70
N ARG A 337 0.78 -20.58 22.61
CA ARG A 337 0.75 -21.36 21.37
C ARG A 337 2.14 -21.46 20.73
N ILE A 338 2.87 -20.35 20.62
CA ILE A 338 4.23 -20.35 20.04
C ILE A 338 5.19 -21.14 20.93
N SER A 339 5.09 -20.97 22.26
CA SER A 339 5.91 -21.71 23.21
C SER A 339 5.71 -23.21 23.13
N ALA A 340 4.47 -23.66 22.94
CA ALA A 340 4.18 -25.09 22.74
C ALA A 340 4.78 -25.63 21.42
N LEU A 341 4.77 -24.85 20.35
CA LEU A 341 5.38 -25.22 19.06
C LEU A 341 6.91 -25.38 19.17
N LEU A 342 7.55 -24.62 20.07
CA LEU A 342 9.00 -24.65 20.26
C LEU A 342 9.45 -25.47 21.46
N ALA A 343 8.54 -26.13 22.20
CA ALA A 343 8.87 -26.89 23.40
C ALA A 343 9.59 -28.21 23.09
N ASP A 344 9.19 -28.86 21.99
CA ASP A 344 9.81 -30.10 21.53
C ASP A 344 10.49 -29.85 20.19
N LYS A 345 11.73 -30.30 20.08
CA LYS A 345 12.54 -30.27 18.83
C LYS A 345 12.58 -28.88 18.12
N PRO A 346 12.96 -27.82 18.80
CA PRO A 346 12.91 -26.47 18.24
C PRO A 346 13.72 -26.31 16.95
N ALA A 347 14.84 -27.02 16.78
CA ALA A 347 15.63 -26.99 15.57
C ALA A 347 14.90 -27.59 14.35
N GLU A 348 14.16 -28.70 14.53
CA GLU A 348 13.32 -29.27 13.48
C GLU A 348 12.19 -28.31 13.14
N ARG A 349 11.58 -27.69 14.14
CA ARG A 349 10.52 -26.68 13.95
C ARG A 349 11.00 -25.47 13.16
N LEU A 350 12.20 -24.95 13.45
CA LEU A 350 12.78 -23.86 12.66
C LEU A 350 13.05 -24.28 11.20
N ALA A 351 13.47 -25.51 10.98
CA ALA A 351 13.65 -26.01 9.62
C ALA A 351 12.32 -26.13 8.86
N GLU A 352 11.26 -26.58 9.52
CA GLU A 352 9.89 -26.59 8.96
C GLU A 352 9.41 -25.16 8.64
N TRP A 353 9.63 -24.20 9.52
CA TRP A 353 9.27 -22.80 9.30
C TRP A 353 10.06 -22.16 8.16
N GLU A 354 11.35 -22.49 8.02
CA GLU A 354 12.14 -22.06 6.86
C GLU A 354 11.58 -22.64 5.56
N GLY A 355 11.24 -23.94 5.56
CA GLY A 355 10.58 -24.57 4.43
C GLY A 355 9.25 -23.91 4.07
N ALA A 356 8.43 -23.60 5.08
CA ALA A 356 7.15 -22.90 4.89
C ALA A 356 7.34 -21.47 4.36
N ALA A 357 8.36 -20.73 4.83
CA ALA A 357 8.67 -19.40 4.33
C ALA A 357 9.07 -19.42 2.84
N ARG A 358 9.91 -20.39 2.45
CA ARG A 358 10.31 -20.59 1.06
C ARG A 358 9.12 -20.97 0.17
N GLU A 359 8.30 -21.90 0.61
CA GLU A 359 7.12 -22.33 -0.14
C GLU A 359 6.12 -21.18 -0.30
N ASP A 360 5.91 -20.37 0.74
CA ASP A 360 5.02 -19.20 0.67
C ASP A 360 5.55 -18.15 -0.31
N ALA A 361 6.86 -17.88 -0.30
CA ALA A 361 7.49 -16.99 -1.26
C ALA A 361 7.34 -17.49 -2.70
N ARG A 362 7.65 -18.77 -2.95
CA ARG A 362 7.51 -19.39 -4.27
C ARG A 362 6.07 -19.40 -4.77
N ARG A 363 5.11 -19.69 -3.89
CA ARG A 363 3.68 -19.63 -4.21
C ARG A 363 3.24 -18.22 -4.58
N PHE A 364 3.75 -17.21 -3.88
CA PHE A 364 3.49 -15.80 -4.20
C PHE A 364 4.00 -15.48 -5.61
N TRP A 365 5.27 -15.74 -5.89
CA TRP A 365 5.88 -15.43 -7.16
C TRP A 365 5.42 -16.31 -8.34
N SER A 366 4.85 -17.49 -8.07
CA SER A 366 4.29 -18.35 -9.13
C SER A 366 2.97 -17.83 -9.72
N ARG A 367 2.37 -16.79 -9.12
CA ARG A 367 1.09 -16.24 -9.60
C ARG A 367 1.24 -15.40 -10.85
N SER A 368 2.30 -14.64 -10.94
CA SER A 368 2.59 -13.82 -12.11
C SER A 368 4.08 -13.46 -12.17
N ALA A 369 4.54 -13.12 -13.35
CA ALA A 369 5.91 -12.69 -13.59
C ALA A 369 5.98 -11.64 -14.69
N VAL A 370 7.01 -10.80 -14.65
CA VAL A 370 7.41 -9.91 -15.74
C VAL A 370 8.89 -10.16 -16.05
N GLU A 371 9.25 -10.10 -17.33
CA GLU A 371 10.63 -10.11 -17.79
C GLU A 371 10.83 -8.88 -18.68
N ILE A 372 11.74 -8.01 -18.35
CA ILE A 372 11.98 -6.75 -19.05
C ILE A 372 13.47 -6.65 -19.36
N ALA A 373 13.83 -6.36 -20.62
CA ALA A 373 15.23 -6.21 -21.05
C ALA A 373 15.94 -4.98 -20.45
N ASP A 374 15.39 -4.39 -19.40
CA ASP A 374 15.99 -3.38 -18.55
C ASP A 374 15.89 -3.85 -17.10
N PRO A 375 16.98 -4.31 -16.49
CA PRO A 375 16.96 -4.93 -15.17
C PRO A 375 16.56 -3.95 -14.05
N LEU A 376 16.68 -2.65 -14.27
CA LEU A 376 16.27 -1.64 -13.29
C LEU A 376 14.74 -1.53 -13.23
N ILE A 377 14.08 -1.54 -14.38
CA ILE A 377 12.62 -1.49 -14.47
C ILE A 377 12.00 -2.83 -14.10
N GLU A 378 12.62 -3.95 -14.47
CA GLU A 378 12.22 -5.27 -14.00
C GLU A 378 12.31 -5.35 -12.47
N GLY A 379 13.46 -4.95 -11.91
CA GLY A 379 13.69 -4.90 -10.47
C GLY A 379 12.63 -4.08 -9.73
N LEU A 380 12.22 -2.94 -10.27
CA LEU A 380 11.17 -2.10 -9.69
C LEU A 380 9.88 -2.87 -9.41
N TRP A 381 9.44 -3.72 -10.34
CA TRP A 381 8.23 -4.52 -10.17
C TRP A 381 8.39 -5.53 -9.03
N TYR A 382 9.48 -6.31 -9.03
CA TYR A 382 9.73 -7.33 -8.02
C TYR A 382 9.97 -6.74 -6.63
N GLU A 383 10.76 -5.68 -6.53
CA GLU A 383 11.05 -4.98 -5.26
C GLU A 383 9.80 -4.38 -4.64
N THR A 384 8.93 -3.78 -5.46
CA THR A 384 7.65 -3.24 -5.02
C THR A 384 6.74 -4.34 -4.45
N PHE A 385 6.54 -5.43 -5.19
CA PHE A 385 5.70 -6.54 -4.72
C PHE A 385 6.30 -7.31 -3.55
N HIS A 386 7.63 -7.36 -3.45
CA HIS A 386 8.29 -7.89 -2.26
C HIS A 386 7.94 -7.06 -1.01
N ALA A 387 8.04 -5.74 -1.09
CA ALA A 387 7.66 -4.86 0.02
C ALA A 387 6.17 -5.01 0.39
N ARG A 388 5.29 -5.11 -0.61
CA ARG A 388 3.86 -5.39 -0.43
C ARG A 388 3.63 -6.71 0.31
N ARG A 389 4.26 -7.80 -0.15
CA ARG A 389 4.18 -9.12 0.47
C ARG A 389 4.66 -9.09 1.93
N CYS A 390 5.72 -8.34 2.22
CA CYS A 390 6.28 -8.25 3.57
C CYS A 390 5.37 -7.52 4.57
N THR A 391 4.55 -6.57 4.11
CA THR A 391 3.89 -5.61 4.99
C THR A 391 2.37 -5.58 4.90
N THR A 392 1.79 -6.37 3.98
CA THR A 392 0.36 -6.31 3.68
C THR A 392 -0.25 -7.70 3.56
N LYS A 393 -1.35 -7.95 4.27
CA LYS A 393 -2.07 -9.23 4.27
C LYS A 393 -3.55 -9.03 4.54
N ALA A 394 -4.39 -9.71 3.78
CA ALA A 394 -5.83 -9.71 4.01
C ALA A 394 -6.19 -10.11 5.46
N GLY A 395 -7.13 -9.40 6.06
CA GLY A 395 -7.58 -9.64 7.43
C GLY A 395 -6.59 -9.19 8.53
N LYS A 396 -5.49 -8.52 8.13
CA LYS A 396 -4.56 -7.87 9.06
C LYS A 396 -4.58 -6.37 8.86
N THR A 397 -4.21 -5.63 9.90
CA THR A 397 -4.14 -4.16 9.85
C THR A 397 -3.09 -3.75 8.82
N PRO A 398 -3.47 -3.14 7.69
CA PRO A 398 -2.52 -2.70 6.69
C PRO A 398 -1.71 -1.51 7.19
N PRO A 399 -0.54 -1.23 6.60
CA PRO A 399 0.19 -0.01 6.91
C PRO A 399 -0.62 1.24 6.48
N GLY A 400 -0.44 2.34 7.24
CA GLY A 400 -0.87 3.68 6.83
C GLY A 400 0.16 4.32 5.91
N LEU A 401 0.56 5.57 6.19
CA LEU A 401 1.54 6.30 5.36
C LEU A 401 2.94 5.68 5.35
N PHE A 402 3.32 4.89 6.37
CA PHE A 402 4.67 4.36 6.50
C PHE A 402 4.67 2.85 6.73
N LEU A 403 5.72 2.18 6.24
CA LEU A 403 5.92 0.75 6.48
C LEU A 403 6.18 0.48 7.98
N PRO A 404 5.55 -0.53 8.60
CA PRO A 404 5.55 -0.74 10.05
C PRO A 404 6.95 -0.88 10.68
N SER A 405 7.90 -1.49 9.98
CA SER A 405 9.28 -1.67 10.47
C SER A 405 10.15 -0.40 10.37
N THR A 406 9.61 0.69 9.81
CA THR A 406 10.35 1.95 9.57
C THR A 406 9.74 3.15 10.29
N VAL A 407 8.59 3.00 10.95
CA VAL A 407 7.90 4.10 11.63
C VAL A 407 8.76 4.74 12.73
N LEU A 408 8.57 6.03 12.92
CA LEU A 408 9.16 6.79 14.02
C LEU A 408 8.32 6.63 15.31
N ASP A 409 8.88 7.06 16.44
CA ASP A 409 8.14 7.10 17.72
C ASP A 409 6.87 7.96 17.62
N TYR A 410 6.95 9.05 16.84
CA TYR A 410 5.81 9.86 16.47
C TYR A 410 5.86 10.10 14.97
N SER A 411 4.92 9.52 14.24
CA SER A 411 4.89 9.57 12.78
C SER A 411 4.27 10.86 12.27
N HIS A 412 4.81 11.37 11.16
CA HIS A 412 4.24 12.50 10.43
C HIS A 412 2.83 12.18 9.99
N TRP A 413 1.94 13.17 9.95
CA TRP A 413 0.51 13.01 9.67
C TRP A 413 -0.09 11.83 10.44
N HIS A 414 0.44 11.58 11.64
CA HIS A 414 0.04 10.45 12.48
C HIS A 414 0.19 9.07 11.83
N GLY A 415 0.88 8.96 10.70
CA GLY A 415 1.01 7.71 9.93
C GLY A 415 -0.33 7.15 9.48
N ASP A 416 -1.33 8.01 9.27
CA ASP A 416 -2.74 7.70 9.08
C ASP A 416 -3.06 6.93 7.78
N TYR A 417 -4.32 6.52 7.63
CA TYR A 417 -4.90 6.10 6.36
C TYR A 417 -5.39 7.34 5.62
N HIS A 418 -4.53 7.95 4.83
CA HIS A 418 -4.80 9.20 4.14
C HIS A 418 -5.50 8.95 2.80
N THR A 419 -6.79 9.30 2.70
CA THR A 419 -7.68 8.81 1.63
C THR A 419 -7.74 9.67 0.39
N ASN A 420 -7.02 10.77 0.31
CA ASN A 420 -7.03 11.57 -0.91
C ASN A 420 -6.06 11.08 -2.02
N TYR A 421 -5.32 10.01 -1.79
CA TYR A 421 -4.61 9.10 -2.70
C TYR A 421 -3.65 8.14 -1.99
N ASN A 422 -3.01 8.56 -0.90
CA ASN A 422 -1.89 7.84 -0.27
C ASN A 422 -2.27 6.43 0.18
N TYR A 423 -3.48 6.26 0.74
CA TYR A 423 -3.93 4.94 1.18
C TYR A 423 -4.37 4.04 0.02
N GLN A 424 -5.02 4.61 -1.02
CA GLN A 424 -5.52 3.82 -2.16
C GLN A 424 -4.39 3.37 -3.10
N GLN A 425 -3.43 4.25 -3.33
CA GLN A 425 -2.42 4.14 -4.38
C GLN A 425 -1.56 2.86 -4.29
N PRO A 426 -1.10 2.42 -3.11
CA PRO A 426 -0.33 1.18 -2.99
C PRO A 426 -1.06 -0.08 -3.49
N PHE A 427 -2.41 -0.04 -3.51
CA PHE A 427 -3.24 -1.19 -3.90
C PHE A 427 -3.62 -1.20 -5.39
N TYR A 428 -3.25 -0.18 -6.17
CA TYR A 428 -3.69 -0.07 -7.57
C TYR A 428 -3.12 -1.14 -8.50
N ALA A 429 -1.95 -1.68 -8.18
CA ALA A 429 -1.30 -2.71 -8.96
C ALA A 429 -1.69 -4.14 -8.57
N ASP A 430 -2.21 -4.36 -7.38
CA ASP A 430 -2.29 -5.68 -6.77
C ASP A 430 -3.16 -6.66 -7.56
N TYR A 431 -4.35 -6.22 -8.01
CA TYR A 431 -5.23 -7.08 -8.81
C TYR A 431 -4.65 -7.37 -10.19
N ALA A 432 -4.14 -6.35 -10.88
CA ALA A 432 -3.51 -6.52 -12.19
C ALA A 432 -2.26 -7.40 -12.14
N ALA A 433 -1.53 -7.40 -11.03
CA ALA A 433 -0.42 -8.31 -10.77
C ALA A 433 -0.85 -9.74 -10.37
N ASN A 434 -2.14 -10.04 -10.38
CA ASN A 434 -2.69 -11.33 -9.93
C ASN A 434 -2.43 -11.64 -8.43
N HIS A 435 -2.28 -10.60 -7.60
CA HIS A 435 -2.11 -10.70 -6.15
C HIS A 435 -3.38 -10.22 -5.40
N VAL A 436 -4.50 -10.88 -5.67
CA VAL A 436 -5.81 -10.56 -5.07
C VAL A 436 -5.74 -10.57 -3.54
N GLU A 437 -4.96 -11.49 -2.96
CA GLU A 437 -4.80 -11.64 -1.51
C GLU A 437 -4.14 -10.44 -0.83
N ILE A 438 -3.28 -9.71 -1.53
CA ILE A 438 -2.71 -8.45 -1.04
C ILE A 438 -3.73 -7.32 -1.23
N GLY A 439 -4.35 -7.25 -2.40
CA GLY A 439 -5.37 -6.25 -2.71
C GLY A 439 -6.53 -6.24 -1.72
N ASP A 440 -6.93 -7.41 -1.25
CA ASP A 440 -8.03 -7.57 -0.28
C ASP A 440 -7.71 -6.99 1.11
N ALA A 441 -6.45 -6.70 1.43
CA ALA A 441 -6.08 -6.00 2.66
C ALA A 441 -6.57 -4.54 2.69
N TYR A 442 -6.81 -3.92 1.54
CA TYR A 442 -7.43 -2.61 1.43
C TYR A 442 -8.71 -2.51 2.25
N PHE A 443 -9.57 -3.52 2.16
CA PHE A 443 -10.88 -3.52 2.80
C PHE A 443 -10.79 -3.58 4.32
N THR A 444 -9.74 -4.22 4.88
CA THR A 444 -9.53 -4.27 6.32
C THR A 444 -9.28 -2.87 6.91
N GLY A 445 -8.47 -2.03 6.26
CA GLY A 445 -8.28 -0.65 6.71
C GLY A 445 -9.50 0.23 6.45
N MET A 446 -10.20 0.00 5.33
CA MET A 446 -11.44 0.72 5.04
C MET A 446 -12.56 0.48 6.05
N GLU A 447 -12.62 -0.66 6.73
CA GLU A 447 -13.63 -0.90 7.76
C GLU A 447 -13.63 0.17 8.87
N TYR A 448 -12.45 0.64 9.28
CA TYR A 448 -12.34 1.72 10.26
C TYR A 448 -12.88 3.05 9.73
N LEU A 449 -12.53 3.38 8.48
CA LEU A 449 -13.01 4.59 7.83
C LEU A 449 -14.52 4.56 7.60
N LEU A 450 -15.07 3.42 7.19
CA LEU A 450 -16.51 3.27 6.94
C LEU A 450 -17.35 3.39 8.20
N GLN A 451 -16.88 2.84 9.34
CA GLN A 451 -17.57 3.00 10.62
C GLN A 451 -17.68 4.49 11.00
N MET A 452 -16.55 5.21 10.94
CA MET A 452 -16.50 6.64 11.19
C MET A 452 -17.34 7.43 10.18
N GLY A 453 -17.21 7.06 8.91
CA GLY A 453 -17.87 7.74 7.80
C GLY A 453 -19.40 7.68 7.85
N ARG A 454 -20.01 6.62 8.38
CA ARG A 454 -21.46 6.55 8.61
C ARG A 454 -21.93 7.57 9.64
N ILE A 455 -21.17 7.69 10.72
CA ILE A 455 -21.47 8.67 11.77
C ILE A 455 -21.29 10.11 11.23
N ILE A 456 -20.26 10.36 10.41
CA ILE A 456 -20.04 11.66 9.76
C ILE A 456 -21.20 11.98 8.80
N ALA A 457 -21.60 11.04 7.96
CA ALA A 457 -22.73 11.22 7.03
C ALA A 457 -24.01 11.62 7.76
N GLU A 458 -24.35 10.90 8.82
CA GLU A 458 -25.55 11.17 9.61
C GLU A 458 -25.47 12.51 10.35
N LYS A 459 -24.42 12.73 11.15
CA LYS A 459 -24.33 13.87 12.07
C LYS A 459 -23.92 15.19 11.44
N TYR A 460 -23.03 15.14 10.45
CA TYR A 460 -22.44 16.35 9.86
C TYR A 460 -22.94 16.67 8.46
N TYR A 461 -23.57 15.72 7.78
CA TYR A 461 -24.19 15.93 6.48
C TYR A 461 -25.71 15.76 6.50
N GLY A 462 -26.27 15.07 7.51
CA GLY A 462 -27.69 14.75 7.57
C GLY A 462 -28.14 13.83 6.44
N THR A 463 -27.26 12.91 6.02
CA THR A 463 -27.48 11.97 4.91
C THR A 463 -27.43 10.53 5.41
N ARG A 464 -28.07 9.64 4.66
CA ARG A 464 -27.84 8.20 4.79
C ARG A 464 -26.45 7.85 4.25
N GLY A 465 -26.08 6.57 4.40
CA GLY A 465 -24.88 6.00 3.78
C GLY A 465 -23.59 6.39 4.48
N VAL A 466 -22.54 6.63 3.72
CA VAL A 466 -21.19 6.84 4.25
C VAL A 466 -20.48 8.00 3.56
N PHE A 467 -19.90 8.89 4.34
CA PHE A 467 -18.93 9.89 3.88
C PHE A 467 -17.52 9.39 4.23
N ILE A 468 -16.67 9.17 3.25
CA ILE A 468 -15.28 8.76 3.52
C ILE A 468 -14.45 10.02 3.78
N GLN A 469 -13.94 10.12 5.00
CA GLN A 469 -13.14 11.24 5.47
C GLN A 469 -11.69 11.16 5.02
N LEU A 470 -10.96 12.29 5.13
CA LEU A 470 -9.56 12.41 4.72
C LEU A 470 -8.63 11.47 5.47
N THR A 471 -8.82 11.33 6.76
CA THR A 471 -7.92 10.63 7.67
C THR A 471 -8.64 9.51 8.39
N GLY A 472 -8.00 8.35 8.50
CA GLY A 472 -8.48 7.21 9.28
C GLY A 472 -7.37 6.55 10.08
N TYR A 473 -7.78 5.81 11.11
CA TYR A 473 -6.89 5.08 12.01
C TYR A 473 -7.50 3.72 12.34
N PRO A 474 -6.73 2.72 12.75
CA PRO A 474 -7.26 1.43 13.20
C PRO A 474 -7.88 1.54 14.60
N ILE A 475 -8.88 2.42 14.74
CA ILE A 475 -9.60 2.75 15.97
C ILE A 475 -11.08 2.47 15.76
N LYS A 476 -11.71 1.85 16.75
CA LYS A 476 -13.16 1.66 16.74
C LYS A 476 -13.86 3.02 16.77
N ALA A 477 -14.72 3.26 15.80
CA ALA A 477 -15.54 4.46 15.78
C ALA A 477 -16.53 4.48 16.93
N THR A 478 -16.56 5.58 17.66
CA THR A 478 -17.58 5.90 18.64
C THR A 478 -18.02 7.34 18.42
N ASP A 479 -19.17 7.72 18.94
CA ASP A 479 -19.65 9.10 18.85
C ASP A 479 -18.67 10.11 19.43
N ASP A 480 -17.89 9.67 20.41
CA ASP A 480 -16.91 10.50 21.11
C ASP A 480 -15.61 10.67 20.33
N VAL A 481 -15.31 9.83 19.35
CA VAL A 481 -14.06 9.85 18.54
C VAL A 481 -14.17 10.79 17.35
N LEU A 482 -15.39 11.21 16.98
CA LEU A 482 -15.64 12.02 15.77
C LEU A 482 -14.92 13.38 15.72
N GLY A 483 -14.69 13.99 16.88
CA GLY A 483 -14.01 15.28 16.95
C GLY A 483 -12.53 15.24 16.57
N ALA A 484 -11.91 14.07 16.63
CA ALA A 484 -10.47 13.93 16.51
C ALA A 484 -9.98 13.55 15.10
N VAL A 485 -10.91 13.30 14.19
CA VAL A 485 -10.55 12.81 12.84
C VAL A 485 -10.73 13.92 11.82
N PRO A 486 -9.67 14.29 11.08
CA PRO A 486 -9.79 15.23 9.97
C PRO A 486 -10.78 14.74 8.92
N MET A 487 -11.91 15.42 8.77
CA MET A 487 -12.93 15.07 7.78
C MET A 487 -12.55 15.50 6.37
N GLY A 488 -11.80 16.59 6.22
CA GLY A 488 -11.34 17.13 4.93
C GLY A 488 -12.45 17.78 4.10
N ARG A 489 -13.72 17.41 4.29
CA ARG A 489 -14.89 17.91 3.54
C ARG A 489 -14.82 17.74 2.02
N MET A 490 -13.93 16.88 1.55
CA MET A 490 -13.74 16.60 0.13
C MET A 490 -14.65 15.45 -0.29
N ALA A 491 -15.88 15.77 -0.71
CA ALA A 491 -16.90 14.77 -1.03
C ALA A 491 -16.51 13.80 -2.15
N TYR A 492 -15.52 14.12 -2.98
CA TYR A 492 -15.04 13.22 -4.02
C TYR A 492 -14.36 11.95 -3.47
N MET A 493 -13.79 12.02 -2.26
CA MET A 493 -13.10 10.87 -1.65
C MET A 493 -14.01 9.67 -1.45
N THR A 494 -15.30 9.91 -1.15
CA THR A 494 -16.29 8.84 -1.01
C THR A 494 -16.41 8.01 -2.29
N GLY A 495 -16.54 8.66 -3.41
CA GLY A 495 -16.58 7.97 -4.72
C GLY A 495 -15.25 7.36 -5.10
N TRP A 496 -14.14 8.05 -4.82
CA TRP A 496 -12.81 7.57 -5.16
C TRP A 496 -12.43 6.31 -4.38
N ALA A 497 -12.49 6.35 -3.05
CA ALA A 497 -12.12 5.20 -2.23
C ALA A 497 -13.05 3.99 -2.42
N SER A 498 -14.31 4.20 -2.82
CA SER A 498 -15.24 3.10 -3.10
C SER A 498 -14.93 2.32 -4.38
N ASN A 499 -14.14 2.88 -5.30
CA ASN A 499 -13.87 2.26 -6.60
C ASN A 499 -13.20 0.90 -6.49
N GLN A 500 -12.33 0.70 -5.50
CA GLN A 500 -11.64 -0.57 -5.33
C GLN A 500 -12.58 -1.74 -5.00
N TYR A 501 -13.74 -1.47 -4.39
CA TYR A 501 -14.78 -2.47 -4.17
C TYR A 501 -15.38 -2.97 -5.49
N TRP A 502 -15.56 -2.08 -6.47
CA TRP A 502 -16.00 -2.46 -7.81
C TRP A 502 -14.89 -3.14 -8.61
N TRP A 503 -13.64 -2.64 -8.52
CA TRP A 503 -12.49 -3.25 -9.18
C TRP A 503 -12.27 -4.70 -8.77
N ARG A 504 -12.28 -4.97 -7.49
CA ARG A 504 -12.12 -6.35 -7.01
C ARG A 504 -13.10 -7.30 -7.70
N TYR A 505 -14.37 -6.88 -7.86
CA TYR A 505 -15.35 -7.65 -8.63
C TYR A 505 -15.00 -7.73 -10.12
N LEU A 506 -14.61 -6.64 -10.75
CA LEU A 506 -14.25 -6.64 -12.17
C LEU A 506 -13.13 -7.63 -12.49
N TYR A 507 -12.09 -7.66 -11.62
CA TYR A 507 -10.94 -8.54 -11.78
C TYR A 507 -11.18 -9.99 -11.39
N THR A 508 -12.15 -10.29 -10.50
CA THR A 508 -12.37 -11.64 -9.98
C THR A 508 -13.68 -12.28 -10.39
N LYS A 509 -14.68 -11.47 -10.72
CA LYS A 509 -16.08 -11.89 -10.97
C LYS A 509 -16.71 -12.66 -9.80
N ASP A 510 -16.22 -12.44 -8.59
CA ASP A 510 -16.72 -13.07 -7.37
C ASP A 510 -18.01 -12.38 -6.90
N GLU A 511 -19.15 -12.89 -7.35
CA GLU A 511 -20.48 -12.34 -7.00
C GLU A 511 -20.83 -12.53 -5.52
N GLN A 512 -20.30 -13.57 -4.87
CA GLN A 512 -20.55 -13.79 -3.46
C GLN A 512 -19.86 -12.70 -2.63
N TRP A 513 -18.60 -12.42 -2.90
CA TRP A 513 -17.88 -11.32 -2.26
C TRP A 513 -18.53 -9.96 -2.58
N LEU A 514 -18.96 -9.75 -3.83
CA LEU A 514 -19.67 -8.53 -4.22
C LEU A 514 -20.94 -8.37 -3.39
N ARG A 515 -21.71 -9.43 -3.19
CA ARG A 515 -22.94 -9.42 -2.39
C ARG A 515 -22.69 -9.12 -0.92
N ASP A 516 -21.70 -9.78 -0.34
CA ASP A 516 -21.46 -9.77 1.11
C ASP A 516 -20.63 -8.55 1.57
N VAL A 517 -19.71 -8.07 0.73
CA VAL A 517 -18.73 -7.04 1.09
C VAL A 517 -18.81 -5.83 0.15
N GLY A 518 -18.72 -6.03 -1.14
CA GLY A 518 -18.55 -4.93 -2.11
C GLY A 518 -19.80 -4.07 -2.24
N TYR A 519 -20.94 -4.68 -2.51
CA TYR A 519 -22.19 -3.96 -2.77
C TYR A 519 -22.71 -3.15 -1.57
N PRO A 520 -22.67 -3.67 -0.30
CA PRO A 520 -23.07 -2.86 0.85
C PRO A 520 -22.35 -1.52 0.92
N VAL A 521 -21.05 -1.49 0.62
CA VAL A 521 -20.25 -0.26 0.65
C VAL A 521 -20.57 0.64 -0.55
N LEU A 522 -20.64 0.07 -1.76
CA LEU A 522 -21.01 0.82 -2.98
C LEU A 522 -22.40 1.46 -2.82
N ARG A 523 -23.35 0.72 -2.26
CA ARG A 523 -24.70 1.21 -1.94
C ARG A 523 -24.65 2.36 -0.93
N ASP A 524 -23.92 2.22 0.16
CA ASP A 524 -23.82 3.24 1.20
C ASP A 524 -23.17 4.53 0.66
N CYS A 525 -22.14 4.43 -0.16
CA CYS A 525 -21.53 5.57 -0.85
C CYS A 525 -22.51 6.24 -1.82
N ALA A 526 -23.27 5.47 -2.58
CA ALA A 526 -24.29 6.00 -3.49
C ALA A 526 -25.47 6.65 -2.73
N LEU A 527 -25.86 6.12 -1.58
CA LEU A 527 -26.88 6.72 -0.71
C LEU A 527 -26.44 8.06 -0.17
N PHE A 528 -25.16 8.20 0.25
CA PHE A 528 -24.62 9.49 0.66
C PHE A 528 -24.79 10.55 -0.43
N TYR A 529 -24.36 10.26 -1.66
CA TYR A 529 -24.51 11.19 -2.78
C TYR A 529 -25.97 11.45 -3.12
N THR A 530 -26.83 10.42 -3.08
CA THR A 530 -28.26 10.55 -3.35
C THR A 530 -28.92 11.59 -2.44
N ASP A 531 -28.55 11.59 -1.16
CA ASP A 531 -29.10 12.51 -0.18
C ASP A 531 -28.36 13.86 -0.14
N PHE A 532 -27.06 13.88 -0.50
CA PHE A 532 -26.27 15.11 -0.53
C PHE A 532 -26.57 15.98 -1.75
N MET A 533 -26.87 15.38 -2.91
CA MET A 533 -27.34 16.10 -4.09
C MET A 533 -28.70 16.73 -3.85
N ARG A 534 -28.88 17.98 -4.25
CA ARG A 534 -30.14 18.73 -4.14
C ARG A 534 -30.59 19.20 -5.52
N LYS A 535 -31.90 19.06 -5.79
CA LYS A 535 -32.49 19.49 -7.04
C LYS A 535 -32.63 21.01 -7.04
N GLY A 536 -32.04 21.68 -8.03
CA GLY A 536 -32.16 23.10 -8.27
C GLY A 536 -33.41 23.48 -9.05
N ASP A 537 -33.65 24.78 -9.21
CA ASP A 537 -34.78 25.33 -9.98
C ASP A 537 -34.67 25.05 -11.48
N ASP A 538 -33.46 24.76 -11.96
CA ASP A 538 -33.16 24.34 -13.32
C ASP A 538 -33.51 22.85 -13.59
N GLY A 539 -33.94 22.15 -12.54
CA GLY A 539 -34.29 20.73 -12.60
C GLY A 539 -33.11 19.77 -12.51
N LEU A 540 -31.86 20.26 -12.39
CA LEU A 540 -30.67 19.49 -12.21
C LEU A 540 -30.37 19.21 -10.75
N TYR A 541 -29.51 18.23 -10.48
CA TYR A 541 -29.04 17.92 -9.13
C TYR A 541 -27.65 18.49 -8.91
N HIS A 542 -27.52 19.32 -7.91
CA HIS A 542 -26.31 20.05 -7.53
C HIS A 542 -25.68 19.51 -6.25
N VAL A 543 -24.37 19.67 -6.12
CA VAL A 543 -23.61 19.42 -4.91
C VAL A 543 -23.03 20.73 -4.37
N PHE A 544 -23.46 21.12 -3.16
CA PHE A 544 -23.00 22.33 -2.48
C PHE A 544 -23.13 22.16 -0.95
N PRO A 545 -22.15 22.64 -0.17
CA PRO A 545 -20.82 23.01 -0.62
C PRO A 545 -19.94 21.78 -0.82
N SER A 546 -19.07 21.80 -1.81
CA SER A 546 -18.07 20.76 -2.06
C SER A 546 -16.69 21.36 -2.24
N ASN A 547 -15.68 20.70 -1.70
CA ASN A 547 -14.29 21.11 -1.75
C ASN A 547 -13.46 20.12 -2.58
N GLN A 548 -12.44 20.60 -3.29
CA GLN A 548 -11.50 19.77 -4.08
C GLN A 548 -10.13 19.63 -3.42
N GLY A 549 -9.81 20.46 -2.44
CA GLY A 549 -8.49 20.49 -1.81
C GLY A 549 -8.56 20.37 -0.30
N GLU A 550 -7.43 20.15 0.31
CA GLU A 550 -7.29 20.03 1.75
C GLU A 550 -7.49 21.37 2.49
N ASP A 551 -7.47 22.47 1.76
CA ASP A 551 -7.49 23.82 2.32
C ASP A 551 -8.83 24.29 2.88
N GLY A 552 -9.89 23.50 2.77
CA GLY A 552 -11.21 23.88 3.22
C GLY A 552 -11.89 24.88 2.30
N PHE A 553 -12.92 25.56 2.83
CA PHE A 553 -13.72 26.53 2.08
C PHE A 553 -13.20 27.95 2.35
N SER A 554 -12.71 28.60 1.32
CA SER A 554 -12.29 30.01 1.39
C SER A 554 -12.61 30.69 0.05
N GLY A 555 -13.44 31.72 0.03
CA GLY A 555 -13.73 32.51 -1.18
C GLY A 555 -15.18 32.48 -1.66
N ASN A 556 -15.42 32.54 -2.95
CA ASN A 556 -16.74 32.70 -3.55
C ASN A 556 -17.52 31.35 -3.49
N PRO A 557 -18.81 31.38 -3.06
CA PRO A 557 -19.68 30.19 -3.08
C PRO A 557 -19.72 29.45 -4.41
N GLN A 558 -19.60 30.15 -5.53
CA GLN A 558 -19.54 29.52 -6.86
C GLN A 558 -18.35 28.58 -7.04
N ASP A 559 -17.25 28.83 -6.32
CA ASP A 559 -16.06 28.00 -6.39
C ASP A 559 -16.26 26.65 -5.68
N TYR A 560 -17.36 26.48 -4.93
CA TYR A 560 -17.67 25.24 -4.18
C TYR A 560 -18.94 24.55 -4.64
N THR A 561 -19.48 24.97 -5.78
CA THR A 561 -20.65 24.36 -6.40
C THR A 561 -20.19 23.42 -7.51
N ASP A 562 -20.71 22.21 -7.51
CA ASP A 562 -20.53 21.22 -8.60
C ASP A 562 -19.07 21.08 -9.08
N ARG A 563 -18.15 21.04 -8.13
CA ARG A 563 -16.73 20.92 -8.46
C ARG A 563 -16.48 19.69 -9.33
N ALA A 564 -15.80 19.88 -10.44
CA ALA A 564 -15.60 18.85 -11.48
C ALA A 564 -15.10 17.51 -10.93
N GLN A 565 -14.14 17.53 -10.01
CA GLN A 565 -13.62 16.33 -9.36
C GLN A 565 -14.72 15.62 -8.55
N VAL A 566 -15.53 16.38 -7.78
CA VAL A 566 -16.62 15.79 -6.99
C VAL A 566 -17.68 15.18 -7.91
N MET A 567 -18.10 15.90 -8.93
CA MET A 567 -19.14 15.46 -9.88
C MET A 567 -18.69 14.21 -10.68
N ARG A 568 -17.42 14.13 -11.04
CA ARG A 568 -16.84 12.97 -11.71
C ARG A 568 -16.89 11.73 -10.83
N HIS A 569 -16.35 11.79 -9.62
CA HIS A 569 -16.34 10.65 -8.71
C HIS A 569 -17.74 10.25 -8.25
N LEU A 570 -18.63 11.20 -8.06
CA LEU A 570 -20.04 10.97 -7.75
C LEU A 570 -20.73 10.18 -8.88
N ARG A 571 -20.61 10.63 -10.13
CA ARG A 571 -21.20 9.94 -11.29
C ARG A 571 -20.66 8.52 -11.41
N TYR A 572 -19.36 8.36 -11.23
CA TYR A 572 -18.73 7.04 -11.30
C TYR A 572 -19.21 6.13 -10.17
N CYS A 573 -19.32 6.64 -8.96
CA CYS A 573 -19.87 5.90 -7.80
C CYS A 573 -21.30 5.43 -8.05
N LEU A 574 -22.17 6.30 -8.58
CA LEU A 574 -23.55 5.96 -8.92
C LEU A 574 -23.61 4.88 -10.01
N ARG A 575 -22.76 4.99 -11.06
CA ARG A 575 -22.66 3.96 -12.12
C ARG A 575 -22.25 2.61 -11.55
N ASN A 576 -21.21 2.59 -10.68
CA ASN A 576 -20.73 1.35 -10.06
C ASN A 576 -21.80 0.71 -9.17
N ALA A 577 -22.53 1.51 -8.40
CA ALA A 577 -23.62 1.02 -7.55
C ALA A 577 -24.78 0.45 -8.38
N ILE A 578 -25.15 1.12 -9.48
CA ILE A 578 -26.17 0.63 -10.43
C ILE A 578 -25.72 -0.71 -11.03
N GLN A 579 -24.52 -0.80 -11.56
CA GLN A 579 -24.00 -2.01 -12.19
C GLN A 579 -23.88 -3.17 -11.19
N ALA A 580 -23.40 -2.90 -9.97
CA ALA A 580 -23.33 -3.90 -8.92
C ALA A 580 -24.72 -4.42 -8.52
N ALA A 581 -25.70 -3.51 -8.39
CA ALA A 581 -27.08 -3.88 -8.11
C ALA A 581 -27.75 -4.66 -9.25
N GLU A 582 -27.39 -4.38 -10.50
CA GLU A 582 -27.83 -5.13 -11.68
C GLU A 582 -27.27 -6.54 -11.70
N VAL A 583 -25.97 -6.69 -11.48
CA VAL A 583 -25.31 -8.01 -11.36
C VAL A 583 -25.97 -8.87 -10.29
N LEU A 584 -26.25 -8.28 -9.14
CA LEU A 584 -26.83 -8.98 -8.00
C LEU A 584 -28.37 -9.10 -8.07
N ALA A 585 -29.04 -8.45 -9.04
CA ALA A 585 -30.49 -8.38 -9.20
C ALA A 585 -31.21 -7.82 -7.94
N VAL A 586 -30.65 -6.78 -7.30
CA VAL A 586 -31.17 -6.18 -6.04
C VAL A 586 -31.55 -4.71 -6.25
N ASP A 587 -32.25 -4.13 -5.27
CA ASP A 587 -32.54 -2.70 -5.08
C ASP A 587 -33.06 -1.97 -6.34
N PRO A 588 -34.15 -2.44 -7.01
CA PRO A 588 -34.65 -1.82 -8.25
C PRO A 588 -35.03 -0.34 -8.06
N ASP A 589 -35.62 0.02 -6.91
CA ASP A 589 -36.05 1.41 -6.62
C ASP A 589 -34.83 2.33 -6.44
N LEU A 590 -33.77 1.85 -5.80
CA LEU A 590 -32.53 2.62 -5.65
C LEU A 590 -31.83 2.79 -7.01
N ARG A 591 -31.84 1.76 -7.86
CA ARG A 591 -31.28 1.85 -9.22
C ARG A 591 -31.98 2.95 -10.03
N GLU A 592 -33.31 3.05 -9.93
CA GLU A 592 -34.07 4.13 -10.59
C GLU A 592 -33.69 5.49 -10.04
N GLN A 593 -33.61 5.65 -8.71
CA GLN A 593 -33.20 6.88 -8.08
C GLN A 593 -31.76 7.28 -8.50
N TRP A 594 -30.81 6.34 -8.53
CA TRP A 594 -29.45 6.62 -8.94
C TRP A 594 -29.33 6.99 -10.42
N ARG A 595 -30.12 6.36 -11.30
CA ARG A 595 -30.21 6.79 -12.71
C ARG A 595 -30.74 8.19 -12.83
N ASP A 596 -31.81 8.52 -12.12
CA ASP A 596 -32.37 9.86 -12.10
C ASP A 596 -31.36 10.92 -11.64
N ARG A 597 -30.56 10.61 -10.62
CA ARG A 597 -29.46 11.48 -10.15
C ARG A 597 -28.36 11.61 -11.20
N LEU A 598 -27.97 10.51 -11.81
CA LEU A 598 -26.91 10.45 -12.80
C LEU A 598 -27.27 11.22 -14.07
N ASP A 599 -28.50 11.02 -14.59
CA ASP A 599 -28.95 11.63 -15.82
C ASP A 599 -29.16 13.15 -15.70
N ARG A 600 -29.42 13.62 -14.48
CA ARG A 600 -29.68 15.05 -14.19
C ARG A 600 -28.62 15.67 -13.27
N ALA A 601 -27.48 15.07 -13.11
CA ALA A 601 -26.40 15.68 -12.36
C ALA A 601 -25.89 16.95 -13.04
N ALA A 602 -25.83 18.05 -12.29
CA ALA A 602 -25.32 19.32 -12.76
C ALA A 602 -23.79 19.28 -12.93
N GLY A 603 -23.25 20.34 -13.54
CA GLY A 603 -21.82 20.49 -13.73
C GLY A 603 -21.26 19.57 -14.82
N ASP A 604 -20.00 19.81 -15.15
CA ASP A 604 -19.26 19.05 -16.15
C ASP A 604 -18.33 18.05 -15.43
N ASP A 605 -18.29 16.81 -15.88
CA ASP A 605 -17.33 15.80 -15.37
C ASP A 605 -15.96 15.91 -16.05
N GLY A 606 -15.75 16.96 -16.79
CA GLY A 606 -14.60 17.20 -17.64
C GLY A 606 -14.72 16.45 -18.97
N ASP A 607 -14.87 17.20 -20.04
CA ASP A 607 -14.81 16.60 -21.37
C ASP A 607 -13.47 15.88 -21.56
N PRO A 608 -13.49 14.72 -22.21
CA PRO A 608 -12.25 14.10 -22.64
C PRO A 608 -11.49 15.10 -23.53
N PRO A 609 -10.15 15.15 -23.42
CA PRO A 609 -9.38 16.06 -24.25
C PRO A 609 -9.68 15.89 -25.75
N PRO A 610 -9.64 16.98 -26.54
CA PRO A 610 -10.04 16.97 -27.95
C PRO A 610 -9.31 15.96 -28.85
N LYS A 611 -8.26 15.34 -28.34
CA LYS A 611 -7.47 14.34 -29.07
C LYS A 611 -8.12 12.95 -29.13
N PHE A 612 -9.21 12.74 -28.40
CA PHE A 612 -9.86 11.41 -28.31
C PHE A 612 -11.15 11.37 -29.12
N GLU A 613 -11.01 11.13 -30.40
CA GLU A 613 -12.11 10.79 -31.29
C GLU A 613 -12.18 9.26 -31.47
N GLY A 614 -13.39 8.74 -31.69
CA GLY A 614 -13.59 7.32 -31.92
C GLY A 614 -13.25 6.42 -30.69
N LEU A 615 -12.43 5.40 -30.91
CA LEU A 615 -12.04 4.43 -29.89
C LEU A 615 -11.37 5.08 -28.65
N ALA A 616 -10.53 6.08 -28.89
CA ALA A 616 -9.83 6.76 -27.80
C ALA A 616 -10.80 7.51 -26.89
N LYS A 617 -11.83 8.14 -27.44
CA LYS A 617 -12.90 8.77 -26.68
C LYS A 617 -13.63 7.74 -25.80
N HIS A 618 -14.01 6.61 -26.39
CA HIS A 618 -14.67 5.53 -25.66
C HIS A 618 -13.80 5.01 -24.49
N PHE A 619 -12.49 4.83 -24.70
CA PHE A 619 -11.59 4.39 -23.65
C PHE A 619 -11.40 5.43 -22.54
N TYR A 620 -11.36 6.70 -22.88
CA TYR A 620 -11.26 7.76 -21.88
C TYR A 620 -12.54 7.84 -21.05
N GLU A 621 -13.71 7.77 -21.66
CA GLU A 621 -15.00 7.74 -20.96
C GLU A 621 -15.15 6.49 -20.07
N ALA A 622 -14.59 5.36 -20.49
CA ALA A 622 -14.55 4.12 -19.73
C ALA A 622 -13.44 4.09 -18.68
N SER A 623 -12.45 5.00 -18.75
CA SER A 623 -11.37 5.07 -17.77
C SER A 623 -11.92 5.60 -16.45
N PRO A 624 -11.89 4.81 -15.38
CA PRO A 624 -12.45 5.22 -14.13
C PRO A 624 -11.72 6.44 -13.55
N PRO A 625 -12.39 7.35 -12.84
CA PRO A 625 -11.78 8.51 -12.19
C PRO A 625 -11.04 8.17 -10.90
N GLU A 626 -10.94 6.90 -10.54
CA GLU A 626 -10.27 6.42 -9.34
C GLU A 626 -8.79 6.80 -9.25
N PHE A 627 -8.15 7.11 -10.37
CA PHE A 627 -6.79 7.60 -10.44
C PHE A 627 -6.67 9.14 -10.30
N GLY A 628 -7.74 9.80 -9.86
CA GLY A 628 -7.81 11.24 -9.76
C GLY A 628 -8.39 11.89 -11.01
N ASP A 629 -8.27 13.19 -11.13
CA ASP A 629 -8.82 13.93 -12.26
C ASP A 629 -8.03 13.74 -13.57
N GLY A 630 -6.83 13.17 -13.49
CA GLY A 630 -6.01 12.81 -14.63
C GLY A 630 -5.77 13.92 -15.64
N ALA A 631 -6.27 15.12 -15.33
CA ALA A 631 -6.11 16.25 -16.22
C ALA A 631 -4.62 16.59 -16.34
N PRO A 632 -4.07 16.66 -17.53
CA PRO A 632 -2.75 17.18 -17.67
C PRO A 632 -2.71 18.60 -17.11
N PRO A 633 -1.62 19.01 -16.43
CA PRO A 633 -1.46 20.42 -16.10
C PRO A 633 -1.67 21.24 -17.37
N ALA A 634 -2.40 22.34 -17.21
CA ALA A 634 -2.56 23.29 -18.32
C ALA A 634 -1.19 23.86 -18.68
N GLY A 635 -0.59 23.35 -19.75
CA GLY A 635 0.72 23.76 -20.21
C GLY A 635 1.41 22.72 -21.09
N PRO A 636 2.48 23.08 -21.78
CA PRO A 636 3.25 22.12 -22.55
C PRO A 636 3.81 21.05 -21.61
N VAL A 637 3.66 19.81 -22.00
CA VAL A 637 4.37 18.69 -21.36
C VAL A 637 5.85 19.02 -21.47
N HIS A 638 6.48 19.37 -20.37
CA HIS A 638 7.91 19.63 -20.36
C HIS A 638 8.65 18.37 -20.80
N ASP A 639 9.61 18.54 -21.66
CA ASP A 639 10.40 17.46 -22.30
C ASP A 639 11.33 16.70 -21.33
N GLY A 640 11.12 16.87 -20.03
CA GLY A 640 11.90 16.18 -19.01
C GLY A 640 13.28 16.76 -18.78
N ASN A 641 13.54 18.02 -19.15
CA ASN A 641 14.78 18.70 -18.78
C ASN A 641 14.70 19.18 -17.32
N PRO A 642 15.28 18.44 -16.34
CA PRO A 642 15.25 18.80 -14.93
C PRO A 642 16.05 20.08 -14.61
N GLU A 643 16.90 20.55 -15.54
CA GLU A 643 17.71 21.75 -15.36
C GLU A 643 16.91 23.04 -15.66
N ALA A 644 15.81 22.95 -16.39
CA ALA A 644 14.99 24.11 -16.75
C ALA A 644 14.23 24.72 -15.58
N TRP A 645 14.06 23.97 -14.49
CA TRP A 645 13.31 24.42 -13.29
C TRP A 645 13.95 23.88 -12.01
N PRO A 646 14.73 24.66 -11.27
CA PRO A 646 15.15 24.32 -9.91
C PRO A 646 13.90 24.13 -9.02
N GLY A 647 13.60 22.90 -8.63
CA GLY A 647 12.38 22.55 -7.92
C GLY A 647 11.26 21.95 -8.79
N ALA A 648 11.28 22.11 -10.11
CA ALA A 648 10.27 21.53 -11.00
C ALA A 648 10.66 20.15 -11.55
N GLY A 649 11.92 19.75 -11.47
CA GLY A 649 12.36 18.42 -11.86
C GLY A 649 11.59 17.30 -11.17
N GLN A 650 11.16 17.55 -9.93
CA GLN A 650 10.28 16.67 -9.18
C GLN A 650 8.91 16.50 -9.82
N TRP A 651 8.28 17.56 -10.32
CA TRP A 651 6.96 17.52 -10.93
C TRP A 651 6.95 16.89 -12.31
N VAL A 652 8.00 17.11 -13.08
CA VAL A 652 8.15 16.53 -14.41
C VAL A 652 8.32 15.02 -14.34
N ASP A 653 9.16 14.55 -13.42
CA ASP A 653 9.34 13.12 -13.17
C ASP A 653 8.05 12.47 -12.66
N ARG A 654 7.29 13.13 -11.80
CA ARG A 654 5.95 12.69 -11.34
C ARG A 654 5.00 12.45 -12.52
N TRP A 655 5.07 13.30 -13.52
CA TRP A 655 4.23 13.25 -14.69
C TRP A 655 4.48 12.03 -15.57
N TYR A 656 5.74 11.71 -15.77
CA TYR A 656 6.13 10.63 -16.66
C TYR A 656 6.08 9.26 -15.98
N ALA A 657 6.32 9.20 -14.70
CA ALA A 657 6.74 7.95 -14.13
C ALA A 657 5.84 7.37 -13.07
N GLY A 658 4.76 8.02 -12.77
CA GLY A 658 3.81 7.34 -11.98
C GLY A 658 4.20 7.05 -10.55
N GLN A 659 5.08 7.82 -9.94
CA GLN A 659 5.09 7.92 -8.48
C GLN A 659 3.70 8.35 -7.98
N TYR A 660 2.95 9.01 -8.86
CA TYR A 660 1.53 9.29 -8.69
C TYR A 660 0.73 8.60 -9.80
N PRO A 661 0.30 7.34 -9.60
CA PRO A 661 -0.54 6.61 -10.54
C PRO A 661 -1.76 7.40 -11.01
N MET A 662 -2.35 8.19 -10.12
CA MET A 662 -3.48 9.06 -10.44
C MET A 662 -3.21 10.08 -11.56
N ILE A 663 -1.94 10.40 -11.81
CA ILE A 663 -1.54 11.30 -12.92
C ILE A 663 -1.07 10.50 -14.13
N ALA A 664 -0.23 9.49 -13.90
CA ALA A 664 0.40 8.73 -14.97
C ALA A 664 -0.58 7.83 -15.72
N ILE A 665 -1.43 7.10 -15.02
CA ILE A 665 -2.32 6.12 -15.63
C ILE A 665 -3.32 6.74 -16.59
N PRO A 666 -4.03 7.84 -16.29
CA PRO A 666 -4.91 8.47 -17.25
C PRO A 666 -4.20 8.93 -18.52
N ASN A 667 -2.94 9.36 -18.41
CA ASN A 667 -2.16 9.78 -19.56
C ASN A 667 -1.65 8.61 -20.40
N ILE A 668 -1.28 7.50 -19.76
CA ILE A 668 -0.92 6.25 -20.44
C ILE A 668 -2.15 5.69 -21.17
N ARG A 669 -3.30 5.58 -20.51
CA ARG A 669 -4.55 5.11 -21.08
C ARG A 669 -5.05 6.00 -22.21
N GLY A 670 -4.91 7.29 -22.05
CA GLY A 670 -5.28 8.28 -23.05
C GLY A 670 -4.36 8.39 -24.26
N GLY A 671 -3.27 7.63 -24.35
CA GLY A 671 -2.30 7.72 -25.43
C GLY A 671 -1.61 9.09 -25.52
N ARG A 672 -1.56 9.83 -24.39
CA ARG A 672 -0.93 11.16 -24.34
C ARG A 672 0.56 11.07 -24.10
N LEU A 673 1.02 9.96 -23.52
CA LEU A 673 2.43 9.72 -23.29
C LEU A 673 3.02 8.92 -24.46
N ASP A 674 4.10 9.42 -24.99
CA ASP A 674 4.97 8.66 -25.89
C ASP A 674 5.60 7.50 -25.10
N PRO A 675 5.58 6.25 -25.62
CA PRO A 675 6.09 5.09 -24.90
C PRO A 675 7.55 5.20 -24.47
N ASP A 676 8.42 5.73 -25.34
CA ASP A 676 9.85 5.89 -25.04
C ASP A 676 10.07 6.92 -23.93
N ARG A 677 9.31 8.02 -23.97
CA ARG A 677 9.36 9.07 -22.92
C ARG A 677 8.79 8.57 -21.59
N ALA A 678 7.69 7.82 -21.60
CA ALA A 678 7.09 7.25 -20.40
C ALA A 678 8.08 6.30 -19.71
N PHE A 679 8.68 5.40 -20.50
CA PHE A 679 9.68 4.46 -20.00
C PHE A 679 10.94 5.14 -19.47
N ALA A 680 11.50 6.09 -20.21
CA ALA A 680 12.66 6.86 -19.80
C ALA A 680 12.36 7.72 -18.55
N GLY A 681 11.14 8.25 -18.42
CA GLY A 681 10.71 8.99 -17.24
C GLY A 681 10.67 8.10 -16.00
N MET A 682 10.11 6.92 -16.12
CA MET A 682 10.08 5.93 -15.04
C MET A 682 11.49 5.52 -14.63
N LYS A 683 12.36 5.24 -15.62
CA LYS A 683 13.75 4.87 -15.36
C LYS A 683 14.50 5.95 -14.59
N ARG A 684 14.35 7.23 -14.96
CA ARG A 684 14.98 8.37 -14.23
C ARG A 684 14.52 8.45 -12.77
N ILE A 685 13.25 8.17 -12.48
CA ILE A 685 12.77 8.13 -11.08
C ILE A 685 13.47 7.02 -10.31
N VAL A 686 13.52 5.82 -10.87
CA VAL A 686 14.20 4.69 -10.22
C VAL A 686 15.68 5.01 -10.01
N GLU A 687 16.38 5.49 -11.02
CA GLU A 687 17.80 5.88 -10.91
C GLU A 687 18.06 6.93 -9.83
N ARG A 688 17.15 7.88 -9.68
CA ARG A 688 17.33 9.03 -8.78
C ARG A 688 16.88 8.76 -7.35
N TRP A 689 15.82 8.01 -7.16
CA TRP A 689 15.09 7.93 -5.89
C TRP A 689 15.03 6.52 -5.30
N ARG A 690 15.64 5.53 -5.95
CA ARG A 690 15.66 4.17 -5.45
C ARG A 690 16.64 4.04 -4.27
N HIS A 691 16.15 3.48 -3.19
CA HIS A 691 16.91 3.11 -2.00
C HIS A 691 17.61 1.76 -2.15
N PRO A 692 18.56 1.43 -1.27
CA PRO A 692 19.24 0.13 -1.26
C PRO A 692 18.30 -1.07 -1.19
N ASN A 693 17.14 -0.91 -0.55
CA ASN A 693 16.09 -1.92 -0.44
C ASN A 693 15.11 -1.94 -1.61
N GLY A 694 15.37 -1.21 -2.67
CA GLY A 694 14.51 -1.15 -3.86
C GLY A 694 13.30 -0.21 -3.76
N LEU A 695 12.99 0.31 -2.59
CA LEU A 695 11.91 1.28 -2.43
C LEU A 695 12.25 2.60 -3.12
N ILE A 696 11.23 3.27 -3.60
CA ILE A 696 11.36 4.61 -4.18
C ILE A 696 11.03 5.64 -3.10
N TRP A 697 11.87 6.64 -2.94
CA TRP A 697 11.56 7.74 -2.02
C TRP A 697 10.41 8.57 -2.55
N ALA A 698 9.46 8.90 -1.65
CA ALA A 698 8.45 9.87 -1.99
C ALA A 698 9.12 11.23 -2.21
N MET A 699 8.76 11.89 -3.28
CA MET A 699 9.39 13.17 -3.64
C MET A 699 9.02 14.29 -2.68
N ALA A 700 7.88 14.19 -2.00
CA ALA A 700 7.53 15.09 -0.91
C ALA A 700 8.58 15.06 0.22
N VAL A 701 9.25 13.92 0.37
CA VAL A 701 10.21 13.65 1.44
C VAL A 701 11.58 14.25 1.21
N ALA A 702 11.95 14.65 0.00
CA ALA A 702 13.19 15.41 -0.18
C ALA A 702 13.28 16.63 0.76
N ASN A 703 12.13 17.10 1.24
CA ASN A 703 12.03 18.19 2.20
C ASN A 703 11.84 17.73 3.66
N TYR A 704 11.58 16.43 3.89
CA TYR A 704 11.20 15.91 5.21
C TYR A 704 12.22 14.95 5.84
N GLY A 705 13.33 14.61 5.15
CA GLY A 705 14.36 13.70 5.64
C GLY A 705 13.86 12.29 5.94
N HIS A 706 14.45 11.62 6.92
CA HIS A 706 14.08 10.26 7.33
C HIS A 706 12.85 10.25 8.24
N CYS A 707 11.68 9.92 7.70
CA CYS A 707 10.40 9.90 8.43
C CYS A 707 9.70 8.55 8.44
N GLY A 708 10.36 7.54 7.92
CA GLY A 708 9.81 6.23 7.60
C GLY A 708 9.63 6.05 6.09
N ALA A 709 9.67 4.80 5.64
CA ALA A 709 9.46 4.47 4.24
C ALA A 709 7.97 4.63 3.88
N TRP A 710 7.70 5.49 2.89
CA TRP A 710 6.36 5.83 2.47
C TRP A 710 5.70 4.70 1.67
N THR A 711 4.48 4.33 2.07
CA THR A 711 3.70 3.29 1.38
C THR A 711 3.17 3.73 0.03
N GLU A 712 2.86 5.03 -0.14
CA GLU A 712 2.31 5.55 -1.40
C GLU A 712 3.20 5.30 -2.60
N THR A 713 4.51 5.22 -2.40
CA THR A 713 5.48 4.98 -3.48
C THR A 713 5.39 3.59 -4.07
N LEU A 714 4.79 2.64 -3.34
CA LEU A 714 4.50 1.30 -3.84
C LEU A 714 3.44 1.30 -4.97
N GLY A 715 2.74 2.41 -5.14
CA GLY A 715 1.85 2.60 -6.29
C GLY A 715 2.55 2.67 -7.65
N ILE A 716 3.88 2.85 -7.70
CA ILE A 716 4.65 2.98 -8.94
C ILE A 716 4.58 1.73 -9.86
N ALA A 717 4.28 0.55 -9.30
CA ALA A 717 4.07 -0.64 -10.10
C ALA A 717 2.82 -0.55 -10.99
N ALA A 718 1.81 0.24 -10.63
CA ALA A 718 0.57 0.34 -11.39
C ALA A 718 0.75 0.98 -12.78
N PRO A 719 1.43 2.13 -12.95
CA PRO A 719 1.75 2.63 -14.28
C PRO A 719 2.58 1.67 -15.13
N LEU A 720 3.55 0.99 -14.54
CA LEU A 720 4.33 -0.02 -15.26
C LEU A 720 3.43 -1.13 -15.81
N GLN A 721 2.51 -1.63 -15.01
CA GLN A 721 1.55 -2.64 -15.46
C GLN A 721 0.60 -2.11 -16.53
N GLU A 722 0.15 -0.86 -16.43
CA GLU A 722 -0.66 -0.20 -17.47
C GLU A 722 0.08 -0.02 -18.80
N MET A 723 1.41 0.05 -18.78
CA MET A 723 2.21 0.03 -20.01
C MET A 723 2.28 -1.36 -20.62
N LEU A 724 2.22 -2.42 -19.81
CA LEU A 724 2.27 -3.82 -20.24
C LEU A 724 0.89 -4.37 -20.66
N LEU A 725 -0.12 -4.19 -19.81
CA LEU A 725 -1.45 -4.74 -19.99
C LEU A 725 -2.51 -3.77 -19.44
N GLN A 726 -3.50 -3.47 -20.26
CA GLN A 726 -4.70 -2.73 -19.84
C GLN A 726 -5.95 -3.57 -20.05
N SER A 727 -6.92 -3.43 -19.15
CA SER A 727 -8.22 -4.12 -19.26
C SER A 727 -9.41 -3.22 -18.88
N TYR A 728 -9.17 -1.95 -18.59
CA TYR A 728 -10.23 -1.04 -18.18
C TYR A 728 -11.37 -0.96 -19.22
N GLY A 729 -12.60 -0.84 -18.73
CA GLY A 729 -13.78 -0.91 -19.56
C GLY A 729 -14.04 -2.31 -20.15
N GLY A 730 -13.42 -3.35 -19.60
CA GLY A 730 -13.55 -4.72 -20.07
C GLY A 730 -12.92 -4.96 -21.43
N VAL A 731 -11.93 -4.17 -21.85
CA VAL A 731 -11.23 -4.31 -23.13
C VAL A 731 -9.74 -4.52 -22.90
N LEU A 732 -9.22 -5.67 -23.32
CA LEU A 732 -7.81 -5.99 -23.25
C LEU A 732 -6.98 -5.22 -24.29
N ARG A 733 -5.86 -4.67 -23.84
CA ARG A 733 -4.81 -4.03 -24.66
C ARG A 733 -3.47 -4.52 -24.19
N VAL A 734 -2.73 -5.16 -25.09
CA VAL A 734 -1.46 -5.80 -24.78
C VAL A 734 -0.34 -4.89 -25.27
N PHE A 735 0.58 -4.52 -24.39
CA PHE A 735 1.68 -3.56 -24.60
C PHE A 735 1.21 -2.20 -25.22
N PRO A 736 0.14 -1.60 -24.67
CA PRO A 736 -0.48 -0.41 -25.30
C PRO A 736 0.41 0.85 -25.25
N CYS A 737 1.37 0.89 -24.33
CA CYS A 737 2.30 2.02 -24.16
C CYS A 737 3.71 1.49 -23.86
N TRP A 738 4.25 0.64 -24.74
CA TRP A 738 5.55 0.00 -24.54
C TRP A 738 6.55 0.42 -25.61
N PRO A 739 7.83 0.75 -25.26
CA PRO A 739 8.85 1.16 -26.24
C PRO A 739 9.20 0.03 -27.20
N ALA A 740 9.33 0.36 -28.46
CA ALA A 740 9.60 -0.61 -29.52
C ALA A 740 10.95 -1.35 -29.34
N GLY A 741 11.94 -0.64 -28.79
CA GLY A 741 13.29 -1.16 -28.62
C GLY A 741 13.56 -1.94 -27.34
N VAL A 742 12.57 -2.12 -26.46
CA VAL A 742 12.74 -2.83 -25.19
C VAL A 742 11.95 -4.13 -25.24
N ALA A 743 12.61 -5.27 -25.30
CA ALA A 743 11.95 -6.57 -25.22
C ALA A 743 11.34 -6.77 -23.82
N ALA A 744 10.15 -7.36 -23.76
CA ALA A 744 9.49 -7.69 -22.50
C ALA A 744 8.57 -8.90 -22.65
N SER A 745 8.33 -9.58 -21.57
CA SER A 745 7.27 -10.56 -21.45
C SER A 745 6.59 -10.46 -20.09
N PHE A 746 5.37 -10.96 -20.03
CA PHE A 746 4.68 -11.16 -18.77
C PHE A 746 3.88 -12.46 -18.79
N THR A 747 3.76 -13.06 -17.64
CA THR A 747 3.03 -14.31 -17.45
C THR A 747 1.91 -14.11 -16.42
N THR A 748 0.68 -14.48 -16.80
CA THR A 748 -0.49 -14.54 -15.93
C THR A 748 -0.79 -13.24 -15.18
N LEU A 749 -0.55 -12.07 -15.79
CA LEU A 749 -1.13 -10.82 -15.30
C LEU A 749 -2.66 -10.89 -15.39
N ARG A 750 -3.33 -10.36 -14.38
CA ARG A 750 -4.80 -10.43 -14.29
C ARG A 750 -5.46 -9.22 -14.96
N ALA A 751 -6.55 -9.48 -15.64
CA ALA A 751 -7.38 -8.48 -16.30
C ALA A 751 -8.83 -8.55 -15.81
N GLU A 752 -9.61 -7.49 -16.09
CA GLU A 752 -11.05 -7.51 -15.88
C GLU A 752 -11.70 -8.70 -16.59
N GLY A 753 -12.74 -9.28 -15.98
CA GLY A 753 -13.36 -10.50 -16.49
C GLY A 753 -12.78 -11.79 -15.93
N ALA A 754 -11.90 -11.71 -14.92
CA ALA A 754 -11.16 -12.86 -14.38
C ALA A 754 -10.35 -13.58 -15.47
N LEU A 755 -9.71 -12.81 -16.33
CA LEU A 755 -8.83 -13.27 -17.40
C LEU A 755 -7.37 -13.18 -16.94
N LEU A 756 -6.59 -14.24 -17.13
CA LEU A 756 -5.14 -14.24 -16.91
C LEU A 756 -4.44 -14.19 -18.27
N VAL A 757 -3.62 -13.18 -18.47
CA VAL A 757 -2.99 -12.87 -19.75
C VAL A 757 -1.50 -13.09 -19.67
N SER A 758 -0.95 -13.77 -20.68
CA SER A 758 0.50 -13.92 -20.87
C SER A 758 0.86 -13.44 -22.26
N ALA A 759 1.89 -12.61 -22.39
CA ALA A 759 2.29 -12.08 -23.67
C ALA A 759 3.78 -11.74 -23.72
N SER A 760 4.32 -11.70 -24.94
CA SER A 760 5.70 -11.31 -25.21
C SER A 760 5.75 -10.20 -26.26
N TRP A 761 6.73 -9.33 -26.13
CA TRP A 761 7.02 -8.21 -27.00
C TRP A 761 8.46 -8.23 -27.44
N ALA A 762 8.69 -8.22 -28.72
CA ALA A 762 10.01 -8.09 -29.33
C ALA A 762 9.92 -7.36 -30.66
N ASP A 763 10.96 -6.60 -31.02
CA ASP A 763 11.08 -5.88 -32.30
C ASP A 763 9.85 -4.99 -32.59
N GLY A 764 9.32 -4.33 -31.56
CA GLY A 764 8.19 -3.40 -31.71
C GLY A 764 6.82 -4.06 -31.97
N ARG A 765 6.67 -5.34 -31.65
CA ARG A 765 5.39 -6.06 -31.84
C ARG A 765 5.17 -7.15 -30.79
N VAL A 766 3.92 -7.50 -30.61
CA VAL A 766 3.52 -8.69 -29.83
C VAL A 766 3.95 -9.95 -30.59
N THR A 767 4.64 -10.87 -29.93
CA THR A 767 5.14 -12.12 -30.52
C THR A 767 4.42 -13.37 -30.02
N ASP A 768 3.88 -13.34 -28.81
CA ASP A 768 3.09 -14.39 -28.20
C ASP A 768 1.96 -13.79 -27.38
N LEU A 769 0.79 -14.42 -27.38
CA LEU A 769 -0.36 -13.99 -26.59
C LEU A 769 -1.22 -15.18 -26.22
N LYS A 770 -1.44 -15.37 -24.92
CA LYS A 770 -2.30 -16.39 -24.34
C LYS A 770 -3.26 -15.77 -23.33
N ILE A 771 -4.46 -16.27 -23.25
CA ILE A 771 -5.49 -15.81 -22.33
C ILE A 771 -6.13 -17.04 -21.67
N LEU A 772 -6.02 -17.14 -20.35
CA LEU A 772 -6.73 -18.13 -19.55
C LEU A 772 -7.97 -17.47 -18.94
N SER A 773 -9.15 -18.01 -19.20
CA SER A 773 -10.38 -17.54 -18.56
C SER A 773 -10.68 -18.38 -17.32
N GLU A 774 -10.75 -17.74 -16.16
CA GLU A 774 -11.05 -18.49 -14.92
C GLU A 774 -12.53 -18.85 -14.80
N VAL A 775 -13.43 -17.97 -15.28
CA VAL A 775 -14.88 -18.10 -15.02
C VAL A 775 -15.75 -18.12 -16.28
N GLY A 776 -15.17 -18.01 -17.47
CA GLY A 776 -15.95 -18.01 -18.74
C GLY A 776 -16.53 -16.63 -19.09
N SER A 777 -15.77 -15.56 -18.91
CA SER A 777 -16.18 -14.21 -19.29
C SER A 777 -16.00 -13.97 -20.80
N SER A 778 -16.85 -13.12 -21.38
CA SER A 778 -16.62 -12.60 -22.73
C SER A 778 -15.32 -11.79 -22.77
N CYS A 779 -14.44 -12.10 -23.72
CA CYS A 779 -13.16 -11.41 -23.90
C CYS A 779 -13.25 -10.41 -25.06
N ARG A 780 -13.01 -9.13 -24.79
CA ARG A 780 -12.85 -8.08 -25.78
C ARG A 780 -11.38 -7.75 -25.91
N LEU A 781 -10.83 -7.84 -27.10
CA LEU A 781 -9.39 -7.67 -27.35
C LEU A 781 -9.16 -6.66 -28.47
N VAL A 782 -8.36 -5.65 -28.20
CA VAL A 782 -7.77 -4.83 -29.26
C VAL A 782 -6.78 -5.71 -30.02
N ALA A 783 -7.01 -5.89 -31.32
CA ALA A 783 -6.13 -6.69 -32.16
C ALA A 783 -4.70 -6.12 -32.15
N PRO A 784 -3.71 -6.86 -31.64
CA PRO A 784 -2.34 -6.33 -31.54
C PRO A 784 -1.59 -6.36 -32.87
N TRP A 785 -2.17 -6.96 -33.90
CA TRP A 785 -1.59 -7.05 -35.24
C TRP A 785 -2.48 -6.38 -36.29
N PRO A 786 -1.92 -5.65 -37.26
CA PRO A 786 -2.68 -4.96 -38.31
C PRO A 786 -3.53 -5.90 -39.18
N GLU A 787 -3.07 -7.15 -39.39
CA GLU A 787 -3.77 -8.18 -40.13
C GLU A 787 -4.98 -8.76 -39.40
N GLY A 788 -5.19 -8.40 -38.12
CA GLY A 788 -6.22 -8.95 -37.28
C GLY A 788 -5.75 -10.20 -36.53
N VAL A 789 -6.67 -10.91 -35.91
CA VAL A 789 -6.36 -12.04 -35.03
C VAL A 789 -7.14 -13.30 -35.41
N GLU A 790 -6.52 -14.43 -35.14
CA GLU A 790 -7.16 -15.77 -35.06
C GLU A 790 -7.03 -16.23 -33.59
N VAL A 791 -8.08 -16.85 -33.07
CA VAL A 791 -8.10 -17.40 -31.71
C VAL A 791 -8.40 -18.88 -31.78
N GLU A 792 -7.58 -19.65 -31.06
CA GLU A 792 -7.74 -21.09 -30.91
C GLU A 792 -7.72 -21.45 -29.42
N THR A 793 -8.43 -22.49 -29.02
CA THR A 793 -8.24 -23.11 -27.72
C THR A 793 -6.83 -23.72 -27.64
N ALA A 794 -6.33 -24.01 -26.43
CA ALA A 794 -5.04 -24.70 -26.24
C ALA A 794 -4.96 -26.05 -26.98
N THR A 795 -6.11 -26.66 -27.31
CA THR A 795 -6.22 -27.90 -28.11
C THR A 795 -6.28 -27.65 -29.61
N GLY A 796 -6.17 -26.40 -30.05
CA GLY A 796 -6.15 -26.02 -31.48
C GLY A 796 -7.54 -25.93 -32.13
N GLN A 797 -8.61 -25.85 -31.34
CA GLN A 797 -9.95 -25.63 -31.88
C GLN A 797 -10.16 -24.13 -32.16
N PRO A 798 -10.61 -23.75 -33.38
CA PRO A 798 -10.83 -22.35 -33.71
C PRO A 798 -12.02 -21.79 -32.93
N VAL A 799 -11.90 -20.54 -32.50
CA VAL A 799 -12.91 -19.79 -31.75
C VAL A 799 -13.60 -18.80 -32.69
N VAL A 800 -14.90 -18.67 -32.55
CA VAL A 800 -15.67 -17.70 -33.34
C VAL A 800 -15.45 -16.32 -32.82
N LEU A 801 -15.03 -15.40 -33.70
CA LEU A 801 -14.82 -14.00 -33.40
C LEU A 801 -15.94 -13.14 -33.94
N THR A 802 -16.30 -12.10 -33.20
CA THR A 802 -17.23 -11.05 -33.61
C THR A 802 -16.54 -9.69 -33.50
N ASP A 803 -16.74 -8.83 -34.51
CA ASP A 803 -16.24 -7.44 -34.41
C ASP A 803 -17.16 -6.65 -33.50
N TRP A 804 -16.59 -6.07 -32.46
CA TRP A 804 -17.29 -5.20 -31.49
C TRP A 804 -17.17 -3.72 -31.90
N ALA A 805 -15.99 -3.32 -32.33
CA ALA A 805 -15.66 -2.00 -32.83
C ALA A 805 -14.45 -2.12 -33.79
N PRO A 806 -14.12 -1.11 -34.57
CA PRO A 806 -12.93 -1.14 -35.43
C PRO A 806 -11.67 -1.51 -34.65
N GLY A 807 -11.05 -2.64 -35.05
CA GLY A 807 -9.83 -3.15 -34.36
C GLY A 807 -10.06 -3.86 -33.03
N ILE A 808 -11.31 -4.06 -32.60
CA ILE A 808 -11.64 -4.81 -31.37
C ILE A 808 -12.49 -6.02 -31.72
N VAL A 809 -11.99 -7.19 -31.35
CA VAL A 809 -12.71 -8.45 -31.49
C VAL A 809 -13.29 -8.91 -30.16
N VAL A 810 -14.38 -9.64 -30.21
CA VAL A 810 -15.02 -10.28 -29.07
C VAL A 810 -15.13 -11.77 -29.31
N PHE A 811 -14.86 -12.54 -28.28
CA PHE A 811 -15.14 -13.97 -28.26
C PHE A 811 -15.57 -14.41 -26.88
N GLU A 812 -16.44 -15.43 -26.85
CA GLU A 812 -16.87 -16.05 -25.62
C GLU A 812 -15.82 -17.06 -25.14
N THR A 813 -15.64 -17.14 -23.83
CA THR A 813 -14.69 -18.05 -23.22
C THR A 813 -15.38 -19.03 -22.29
N ASP A 814 -14.77 -20.19 -22.11
CA ASP A 814 -15.22 -21.22 -21.17
C ASP A 814 -14.38 -21.16 -19.85
N PRO A 815 -14.99 -21.49 -18.70
CA PRO A 815 -14.28 -21.54 -17.44
C PRO A 815 -13.09 -22.52 -17.47
N GLY A 816 -11.92 -22.06 -17.03
CA GLY A 816 -10.69 -22.85 -16.96
C GLY A 816 -10.02 -23.10 -18.31
N GLN A 817 -10.51 -22.50 -19.42
CA GLN A 817 -9.97 -22.71 -20.76
C GLN A 817 -8.90 -21.66 -21.10
N GLU A 818 -7.76 -22.15 -21.62
CA GLU A 818 -6.72 -21.31 -22.22
C GLU A 818 -6.95 -21.14 -23.71
N TYR A 819 -6.73 -19.91 -24.20
CA TYR A 819 -6.83 -19.49 -25.57
C TYR A 819 -5.49 -18.96 -26.06
N VAL A 820 -5.10 -19.36 -27.29
CA VAL A 820 -3.93 -18.87 -28.00
C VAL A 820 -4.40 -17.90 -29.07
N VAL A 821 -3.89 -16.68 -29.03
CA VAL A 821 -4.19 -15.62 -29.99
C VAL A 821 -3.01 -15.45 -30.92
N ARG A 822 -3.28 -15.44 -32.24
CA ARG A 822 -2.24 -15.31 -33.26
C ARG A 822 -2.63 -14.28 -34.32
N PRO A 823 -1.66 -13.71 -35.04
CA PRO A 823 -1.98 -12.90 -36.20
C PRO A 823 -2.75 -13.73 -37.24
N LYS A 824 -3.74 -13.11 -37.82
CA LYS A 824 -4.54 -13.76 -38.87
C LYS A 824 -3.63 -14.13 -40.05
N ARG A 825 -3.67 -15.39 -40.43
CA ARG A 825 -2.89 -15.85 -41.59
C ARG A 825 -3.41 -15.14 -42.83
N GLY A 826 -2.55 -14.40 -43.50
CA GLY A 826 -2.90 -13.83 -44.82
C GLY A 826 -3.42 -14.95 -45.69
N SER A 827 -4.58 -14.76 -46.35
CA SER A 827 -5.04 -15.66 -47.39
C SER A 827 -3.94 -15.68 -48.46
N GLY A 828 -3.04 -16.68 -48.36
CA GLY A 828 -2.00 -16.84 -49.37
C GLY A 828 -2.66 -16.95 -50.73
N ASN A 829 -2.35 -15.98 -51.58
CA ASN A 829 -2.60 -16.10 -53.01
C ASN A 829 -1.63 -17.12 -53.61
#